data_9576153a171f3ef4de9474f17c0a54a8
#
_entry.id   9576153a171f3ef4de9474f17c0a54a8
#
_cell.length_a   1.000
_cell.length_b   1.000
_cell.length_c   1.000
_cell.angle_alpha   90.00
_cell.angle_beta   90.00
_cell.angle_gamma   90.00
#
_symmetry.space_group_name_H-M   'P 1'
#
loop_
_entity.id
_entity.type
_entity.pdbx_description
1 polymer ?
#
loop_
_entity_poly.entity_id
_entity_poly.type
_entity_poly.pdbx_seq_one_letter_code
_entity_poly.pdbx_strand_id
1 'polypeptide(L)'
;MAQSLADLTSAGARRTLRFFPESSQAEREELRATARELLDTHGEKVLTGLRPAERVMWYLASEGRAEDLVEVVRGQRRDPGAFLVTGARRPRLVLPGLRSLALPDRITALERRDLPVTAQLTSVEWRGDDLVWGGYAFVANLPRPSGRVGRFAVLKNGKTGRLIKLRLRRTKNEQATVASGQALHCYDRTGFEVVVSARRLRELAGRGAGQWFLHIGIPGPGGIHTARVRQRDAGTAGHNQVRHLADGSRLVVGFTKNAVSITVQQPPVEVESCTVVDGELVLVARARSGAEVPTAVSVVEGDTGFESPLTPLSGSSGPSGSAGGFRRYRAVFSLDRLAVNDPSGIKSRPFKVALKGADGQDREALLAEDFTTGRHGLAPGRELSVHRDERGRLMLATRPVRPVVDAMTVTAAGELVIEGTYPGEEAAKKKVVLRHGVRLEEKELPVEIADGRFTVRIEPEAAPQVSGPELPLCPGRWYLFFRDVDAWDKSRDIPVTLRPEQVGELPLSFTGPQRAGGQPRAFTVDRREFDRIFIEPERMLGPDEHGAYRQRILREEYFQQQRELPLRDAVLYLSLGGKQFSDSPRSVHEELVRRGVPVEHIWIQDSGLPEMPPEARVVGWGSRECYEALARSRYVVVNTAIGDWFVTRPGQKVVQTWHGTPLKKIGADLLGSPKSNPAYIASLPHSYRQFDFVVSPNAYTTEIMSRAYYIEGGMFESGYPRNDVFYAPDREERAARVRERLGLPEGKKVVLYAPTWREDQRHASKLYKLDLRIDLAAAQAELGDDHVLLFRKHPKVHGSVPGAGRGFVWDVTRYPDIADLYLVADVLITDYSSALFDFAHSDKPMLFFTYDLEHYRDTLRGLYFDFTTRAPGPLLKTSEELVKALRDVDAVEAEYREKYAQFKRDFCEPGDGLATARVVDRMLAGGPHAAGSTDG
;
A
#
# COMPACT_ATOMS: atom_id res chain seq x y z
N MET A 1 36.68 10.61 8.47
CA MET A 1 35.80 10.52 7.27
C MET A 1 34.44 9.83 7.54
N ALA A 2 34.37 8.68 8.20
CA ALA A 2 33.09 8.07 8.56
C ALA A 2 32.30 8.91 9.59
N GLN A 3 32.94 9.41 10.62
CA GLN A 3 32.33 10.30 11.63
C GLN A 3 31.83 11.61 11.00
N SER A 4 32.64 12.25 10.19
CA SER A 4 32.30 13.49 9.49
C SER A 4 31.15 13.34 8.51
N LEU A 5 31.03 12.17 7.85
CA LEU A 5 29.90 11.85 7.01
C LEU A 5 28.63 11.63 7.86
N ALA A 6 28.79 11.05 9.06
CA ALA A 6 27.70 10.88 10.02
C ALA A 6 27.18 12.24 10.53
N ASP A 7 28.06 13.21 10.76
CA ASP A 7 27.70 14.56 11.20
C ASP A 7 26.92 15.33 10.12
N LEU A 8 27.41 15.34 8.86
CA LEU A 8 26.68 15.87 7.71
C LEU A 8 25.34 15.17 7.47
N THR A 9 25.24 13.91 7.82
CA THR A 9 24.03 13.11 7.65
C THR A 9 23.18 13.03 8.91
N SER A 10 23.51 13.80 9.95
CA SER A 10 22.70 13.91 11.16
C SER A 10 21.26 14.32 10.83
N ALA A 11 20.31 13.86 11.64
CA ALA A 11 18.89 14.13 11.42
C ALA A 11 18.59 15.64 11.46
N GLY A 12 19.26 16.39 12.33
CA GLY A 12 19.15 17.86 12.46
C GLY A 12 19.64 18.59 11.23
N ALA A 13 20.87 18.35 10.81
CA ALA A 13 21.49 19.02 9.66
C ALA A 13 20.73 18.72 8.36
N ARG A 14 20.31 17.48 8.14
CA ARG A 14 19.44 17.11 7.00
C ARG A 14 18.07 17.78 7.05
N ARG A 15 17.51 17.95 8.23
CA ARG A 15 16.23 18.66 8.39
C ARG A 15 16.38 20.12 7.99
N THR A 16 17.39 20.83 8.53
CA THR A 16 17.66 22.23 8.20
C THR A 16 17.96 22.40 6.70
N LEU A 17 18.77 21.55 6.11
CA LEU A 17 19.05 21.57 4.68
C LEU A 17 17.78 21.38 3.85
N ARG A 18 16.94 20.44 4.23
CA ARG A 18 15.66 20.17 3.54
C ARG A 18 14.67 21.33 3.65
N PHE A 19 14.66 22.05 4.77
CA PHE A 19 13.77 23.18 5.01
C PHE A 19 14.47 24.54 4.89
N PHE A 20 15.64 24.58 4.27
CA PHE A 20 16.45 25.77 4.12
C PHE A 20 15.69 26.99 3.55
N PRO A 21 14.81 26.87 2.55
CA PRO A 21 14.04 28.01 2.05
C PRO A 21 13.20 28.72 3.14
N GLU A 22 12.72 27.96 4.12
CA GLU A 22 11.85 28.42 5.21
C GLU A 22 12.60 28.62 6.54
N SER A 23 13.89 28.32 6.60
CA SER A 23 14.69 28.47 7.80
C SER A 23 14.94 29.94 8.13
N SER A 24 15.01 30.26 9.42
CA SER A 24 15.40 31.57 9.93
C SER A 24 16.84 31.92 9.54
N GLN A 25 17.19 33.17 9.59
CA GLN A 25 18.54 33.60 9.31
C GLN A 25 19.58 32.93 10.24
N ALA A 26 19.24 32.78 11.54
CA ALA A 26 20.11 32.13 12.51
C ALA A 26 20.35 30.65 12.15
N GLU A 27 19.29 29.89 11.79
CA GLU A 27 19.43 28.50 11.36
C GLU A 27 20.25 28.37 10.06
N ARG A 28 20.13 29.31 9.14
CA ARG A 28 20.92 29.35 7.90
C ARG A 28 22.38 29.62 8.18
N GLU A 29 22.70 30.53 9.10
CA GLU A 29 24.07 30.86 9.54
C GLU A 29 24.70 29.67 10.28
N GLU A 30 23.95 29.00 11.17
CA GLU A 30 24.38 27.79 11.86
C GLU A 30 24.70 26.66 10.86
N LEU A 31 23.82 26.41 9.88
CA LEU A 31 24.05 25.40 8.83
C LEU A 31 25.31 25.76 8.01
N ARG A 32 25.48 27.02 7.67
CA ARG A 32 26.67 27.53 6.97
C ARG A 32 27.95 27.30 7.77
N ALA A 33 27.92 27.65 9.06
CA ALA A 33 29.07 27.47 9.95
C ALA A 33 29.47 26.00 10.05
N THR A 34 28.47 25.13 10.31
CA THR A 34 28.63 23.67 10.36
C THR A 34 29.22 23.12 9.05
N ALA A 35 28.67 23.54 7.91
CA ALA A 35 29.11 23.08 6.61
C ALA A 35 30.57 23.51 6.33
N ARG A 36 30.93 24.73 6.70
CA ARG A 36 32.27 25.28 6.51
C ARG A 36 33.30 24.62 7.40
N GLU A 37 33.00 24.47 8.70
CA GLU A 37 33.86 23.78 9.66
C GLU A 37 34.22 22.36 9.21
N LEU A 38 33.19 21.61 8.73
CA LEU A 38 33.39 20.25 8.24
C LEU A 38 34.27 20.20 6.98
N LEU A 39 34.10 21.15 6.07
CA LEU A 39 34.93 21.22 4.87
C LEU A 39 36.37 21.71 5.16
N ASP A 40 36.53 22.64 6.08
CA ASP A 40 37.85 23.13 6.51
C ASP A 40 38.62 22.02 7.25
N THR A 41 37.93 21.21 8.07
CA THR A 41 38.56 20.14 8.85
C THR A 41 38.90 18.92 8.00
N HIS A 42 38.01 18.51 7.07
CA HIS A 42 38.12 17.22 6.37
C HIS A 42 38.34 17.36 4.86
N GLY A 43 38.33 18.58 4.35
CA GLY A 43 38.43 18.89 2.92
C GLY A 43 37.18 18.49 2.14
N GLU A 44 37.05 19.01 0.93
CA GLU A 44 35.90 18.75 0.05
C GLU A 44 35.73 17.26 -0.34
N LYS A 45 36.72 16.41 -0.10
CA LYS A 45 36.63 14.97 -0.34
C LYS A 45 35.48 14.31 0.46
N VAL A 46 35.09 14.90 1.59
CA VAL A 46 33.95 14.40 2.38
C VAL A 46 32.66 14.46 1.57
N LEU A 47 32.49 15.46 0.72
CA LEU A 47 31.32 15.62 -0.13
C LEU A 47 31.19 14.53 -1.18
N THR A 48 32.29 13.90 -1.60
CA THR A 48 32.24 12.81 -2.59
C THR A 48 31.51 11.57 -2.08
N GLY A 49 31.34 11.41 -0.77
CA GLY A 49 30.54 10.37 -0.14
C GLY A 49 29.02 10.60 -0.21
N LEU A 50 28.59 11.81 -0.51
CA LEU A 50 27.19 12.20 -0.60
C LEU A 50 26.59 11.91 -1.98
N ARG A 51 25.25 11.85 -2.04
CA ARG A 51 24.52 11.81 -3.32
C ARG A 51 24.77 13.10 -4.11
N PRO A 52 24.76 13.04 -5.46
CA PRO A 52 25.13 14.20 -6.28
C PRO A 52 24.40 15.51 -5.94
N ALA A 53 23.09 15.49 -5.77
CA ALA A 53 22.31 16.68 -5.40
C ALA A 53 22.63 17.17 -3.98
N GLU A 54 22.79 16.26 -3.01
CA GLU A 54 23.18 16.61 -1.63
C GLU A 54 24.57 17.24 -1.60
N ARG A 55 25.52 16.77 -2.42
CA ARG A 55 26.86 17.34 -2.59
C ARG A 55 26.80 18.80 -2.99
N VAL A 56 25.95 19.13 -3.97
CA VAL A 56 25.72 20.50 -4.40
C VAL A 56 25.13 21.36 -3.28
N MET A 57 24.11 20.84 -2.59
CA MET A 57 23.45 21.58 -1.51
C MET A 57 24.41 21.90 -0.37
N TRP A 58 25.24 20.95 0.06
CA TRP A 58 26.23 21.18 1.11
C TRP A 58 27.36 22.15 0.67
N TYR A 59 27.80 22.08 -0.58
CA TYR A 59 28.73 23.01 -1.12
C TYR A 59 28.16 24.44 -1.14
N LEU A 60 26.95 24.64 -1.61
CA LEU A 60 26.27 25.94 -1.62
C LEU A 60 26.07 26.49 -0.21
N ALA A 61 25.75 25.63 0.76
CA ALA A 61 25.65 26.03 2.16
C ALA A 61 26.97 26.55 2.71
N SER A 62 28.11 25.87 2.46
CA SER A 62 29.44 26.27 2.93
C SER A 62 29.90 27.57 2.30
N GLU A 63 29.58 27.78 1.02
CA GLU A 63 29.93 29.01 0.31
C GLU A 63 29.02 30.21 0.66
N GLY A 64 27.97 29.98 1.44
CA GLY A 64 26.98 31.01 1.79
C GLY A 64 26.08 31.44 0.62
N ARG A 65 25.99 30.64 -0.42
CA ARG A 65 25.18 30.90 -1.62
C ARG A 65 23.69 30.55 -1.35
N ALA A 66 23.07 31.36 -0.51
CA ALA A 66 21.73 31.07 0.04
C ALA A 66 20.62 31.03 -1.04
N GLU A 67 20.62 31.96 -1.99
CA GLU A 67 19.64 32.02 -3.07
C GLU A 67 19.71 30.79 -3.97
N ASP A 68 20.90 30.41 -4.39
CA ASP A 68 21.14 29.22 -5.20
C ASP A 68 20.74 27.95 -4.44
N LEU A 69 21.03 27.90 -3.14
CA LEU A 69 20.65 26.76 -2.29
C LEU A 69 19.13 26.64 -2.17
N VAL A 70 18.42 27.75 -2.02
CA VAL A 70 16.93 27.79 -2.03
C VAL A 70 16.40 27.18 -3.32
N GLU A 71 16.91 27.59 -4.46
CA GLU A 71 16.49 27.08 -5.77
C GLU A 71 16.76 25.57 -5.92
N VAL A 72 17.95 25.11 -5.53
CA VAL A 72 18.31 23.68 -5.55
C VAL A 72 17.39 22.86 -4.65
N VAL A 73 17.14 23.31 -3.43
CA VAL A 73 16.27 22.62 -2.47
C VAL A 73 14.84 22.56 -3.00
N ARG A 74 14.30 23.64 -3.56
CA ARG A 74 12.96 23.64 -4.19
C ARG A 74 12.88 22.65 -5.36
N GLY A 75 13.92 22.61 -6.21
CA GLY A 75 14.01 21.64 -7.30
C GLY A 75 14.01 20.19 -6.80
N GLN A 76 14.82 19.89 -5.80
CA GLN A 76 14.94 18.56 -5.20
C GLN A 76 13.69 18.12 -4.41
N ARG A 77 12.88 19.05 -3.93
CA ARG A 77 11.57 18.71 -3.34
C ARG A 77 10.55 18.28 -4.39
N ARG A 78 10.58 18.90 -5.59
CA ARG A 78 9.69 18.54 -6.71
C ARG A 78 10.04 17.18 -7.31
N ASP A 79 11.34 16.91 -7.51
CA ASP A 79 11.84 15.64 -8.07
C ASP A 79 13.10 15.18 -7.33
N PRO A 80 12.95 14.40 -6.24
CA PRO A 80 14.05 13.99 -5.37
C PRO A 80 15.11 13.17 -6.09
N GLY A 81 16.36 13.61 -6.02
CA GLY A 81 17.49 12.93 -6.64
C GLY A 81 17.61 13.13 -8.15
N ALA A 82 16.76 13.96 -8.74
CA ALA A 82 16.81 14.25 -10.18
C ALA A 82 17.90 15.24 -10.54
N PHE A 83 18.64 14.91 -11.59
CA PHE A 83 19.62 15.78 -12.24
C PHE A 83 19.80 15.39 -13.71
N LEU A 84 20.31 16.31 -14.51
CA LEU A 84 20.72 16.05 -15.90
C LEU A 84 22.20 15.70 -15.92
N VAL A 85 22.62 14.92 -16.92
CA VAL A 85 24.03 14.55 -17.12
C VAL A 85 24.53 15.13 -18.42
N THR A 86 25.65 15.85 -18.36
CA THR A 86 26.38 16.39 -19.50
C THR A 86 27.79 15.81 -19.56
N GLY A 87 28.40 15.81 -20.74
CA GLY A 87 29.77 15.30 -20.95
C GLY A 87 29.84 13.78 -21.12
N ALA A 88 30.26 13.32 -22.32
CA ALA A 88 30.32 11.89 -22.66
C ALA A 88 31.46 11.14 -21.96
N ARG A 89 32.68 11.74 -21.88
CA ARG A 89 33.85 11.09 -21.25
C ARG A 89 33.98 11.42 -19.77
N ARG A 90 33.65 12.66 -19.40
CA ARG A 90 33.68 13.16 -18.01
C ARG A 90 32.26 13.65 -17.67
N PRO A 91 31.41 12.76 -17.20
CA PRO A 91 30.03 13.12 -16.90
C PRO A 91 29.97 14.12 -15.75
N ARG A 92 29.12 15.12 -15.92
CA ARG A 92 28.86 16.18 -14.93
C ARG A 92 27.36 16.30 -14.68
N LEU A 93 27.03 16.60 -13.45
CA LEU A 93 25.68 16.94 -13.00
C LEU A 93 25.32 18.35 -13.45
N VAL A 94 24.10 18.52 -13.94
CA VAL A 94 23.42 19.79 -14.16
C VAL A 94 22.04 19.70 -13.52
N LEU A 95 21.67 20.67 -12.69
CA LEU A 95 20.37 20.71 -12.05
C LEU A 95 19.31 21.28 -13.01
N PRO A 96 18.13 20.68 -13.11
CA PRO A 96 17.04 21.20 -13.93
C PRO A 96 16.64 22.62 -13.50
N GLY A 97 16.46 23.52 -14.46
CA GLY A 97 16.13 24.93 -14.19
C GLY A 97 17.31 25.81 -13.78
N LEU A 98 18.47 25.25 -13.41
CA LEU A 98 19.64 25.97 -12.89
C LEU A 98 20.88 25.79 -13.78
N ARG A 99 20.69 25.85 -15.11
CA ARG A 99 21.78 25.64 -16.07
C ARG A 99 22.89 26.68 -15.98
N SER A 100 22.57 27.89 -15.52
CA SER A 100 23.50 28.99 -15.31
C SER A 100 24.29 28.94 -13.99
N LEU A 101 23.96 27.99 -13.09
CA LEU A 101 24.59 27.84 -11.79
C LEU A 101 26.07 27.46 -11.96
N ALA A 102 26.96 28.42 -11.73
CA ALA A 102 28.39 28.17 -11.77
C ALA A 102 28.85 27.37 -10.55
N LEU A 103 29.20 26.10 -10.78
CA LEU A 103 29.69 25.17 -9.75
C LEU A 103 31.07 24.62 -10.19
N PRO A 104 31.99 24.39 -9.24
CA PRO A 104 33.29 23.79 -9.55
C PRO A 104 33.13 22.40 -10.17
N ASP A 105 34.00 22.07 -11.09
CA ASP A 105 34.05 20.77 -11.77
C ASP A 105 34.06 19.59 -10.79
N ARG A 106 34.80 19.72 -9.69
CA ARG A 106 34.94 18.70 -8.66
C ARG A 106 33.63 18.41 -7.91
N ILE A 107 32.73 19.38 -7.83
CA ILE A 107 31.41 19.22 -7.20
C ILE A 107 30.41 18.57 -8.18
N THR A 108 30.48 18.92 -9.44
CA THR A 108 29.58 18.42 -10.49
C THR A 108 30.01 17.10 -11.10
N ALA A 109 31.31 16.71 -10.96
CA ALA A 109 31.82 15.46 -11.52
C ALA A 109 31.04 14.23 -11.00
N LEU A 110 30.65 13.37 -11.92
CA LEU A 110 29.88 12.15 -11.61
C LEU A 110 30.79 10.92 -11.80
N GLU A 111 30.71 10.02 -10.84
CA GLU A 111 31.33 8.70 -10.89
C GLU A 111 30.30 7.62 -11.30
N ARG A 112 30.78 6.40 -11.59
CA ARG A 112 29.87 5.29 -11.94
C ARG A 112 28.85 4.98 -10.86
N ARG A 113 29.20 5.15 -9.58
CA ARG A 113 28.27 4.93 -8.46
C ARG A 113 27.13 5.95 -8.41
N ASP A 114 27.34 7.14 -8.96
CA ASP A 114 26.33 8.22 -9.05
C ASP A 114 25.30 7.96 -10.16
N LEU A 115 25.61 7.02 -11.06
CA LEU A 115 24.77 6.62 -12.18
C LEU A 115 24.39 5.12 -12.07
N PRO A 116 23.62 4.72 -11.08
CA PRO A 116 23.26 3.33 -10.84
C PRO A 116 22.38 2.78 -11.95
N VAL A 117 22.62 1.51 -12.31
CA VAL A 117 21.76 0.76 -13.22
C VAL A 117 20.67 0.07 -12.44
N THR A 118 19.43 0.26 -12.85
CA THR A 118 18.30 -0.56 -12.47
C THR A 118 18.06 -1.58 -13.56
N ALA A 119 18.10 -2.88 -13.23
CA ALA A 119 17.78 -3.97 -14.15
C ALA A 119 16.85 -4.96 -13.45
N GLN A 120 15.63 -5.10 -13.97
CA GLN A 120 14.56 -5.89 -13.36
C GLN A 120 13.99 -6.89 -14.36
N LEU A 121 13.66 -8.08 -13.87
CA LEU A 121 12.96 -9.12 -14.60
C LEU A 121 11.45 -8.94 -14.44
N THR A 122 10.69 -9.13 -15.52
CA THR A 122 9.23 -9.10 -15.53
C THR A 122 8.60 -10.42 -15.97
N SER A 123 9.31 -11.21 -16.79
CA SER A 123 8.81 -12.51 -17.23
C SER A 123 9.92 -13.54 -17.40
N VAL A 124 9.57 -14.82 -17.24
CA VAL A 124 10.39 -16.01 -17.52
C VAL A 124 9.53 -16.99 -18.27
N GLU A 125 9.92 -17.36 -19.48
CA GLU A 125 9.16 -18.25 -20.36
C GLU A 125 10.09 -19.27 -21.02
N TRP A 126 9.57 -20.46 -21.29
CA TRP A 126 10.20 -21.44 -22.17
C TRP A 126 9.47 -21.46 -23.51
N ARG A 127 10.18 -21.19 -24.61
CA ARG A 127 9.69 -21.29 -25.97
C ARG A 127 10.37 -22.48 -26.66
N GLY A 128 9.73 -23.64 -26.58
CA GLY A 128 10.38 -24.90 -26.88
C GLY A 128 11.53 -25.14 -25.89
N ASP A 129 12.75 -25.29 -26.41
CA ASP A 129 13.97 -25.49 -25.63
C ASP A 129 14.74 -24.21 -25.31
N ASP A 130 14.26 -23.07 -25.76
CA ASP A 130 14.87 -21.78 -25.50
C ASP A 130 14.27 -21.13 -24.26
N LEU A 131 15.13 -20.67 -23.36
CA LEU A 131 14.72 -19.87 -22.19
C LEU A 131 14.67 -18.39 -22.56
N VAL A 132 13.55 -17.76 -22.35
CA VAL A 132 13.31 -16.34 -22.65
C VAL A 132 13.06 -15.56 -21.37
N TRP A 133 13.84 -14.52 -21.17
CA TRP A 133 13.69 -13.57 -20.08
C TRP A 133 13.25 -12.21 -20.59
N GLY A 134 12.12 -11.71 -20.11
CA GLY A 134 11.64 -10.36 -20.33
C GLY A 134 11.91 -9.43 -19.14
N GLY A 135 12.19 -8.17 -19.39
CA GLY A 135 12.46 -7.20 -18.35
C GLY A 135 12.77 -5.81 -18.84
N TYR A 136 13.29 -4.97 -17.96
CA TYR A 136 13.75 -3.62 -18.33
C TYR A 136 15.07 -3.29 -17.63
N ALA A 137 15.85 -2.39 -18.26
CA ALA A 137 17.11 -1.90 -17.69
C ALA A 137 17.39 -0.47 -18.14
N PHE A 138 17.65 0.42 -17.19
CA PHE A 138 17.99 1.82 -17.43
C PHE A 138 19.06 2.31 -16.43
N VAL A 139 19.74 3.40 -16.78
CA VAL A 139 20.59 4.14 -15.86
C VAL A 139 19.81 5.34 -15.34
N ALA A 140 19.73 5.49 -14.03
CA ALA A 140 19.02 6.61 -13.41
C ALA A 140 19.62 7.97 -13.88
N ASN A 141 18.76 8.98 -14.07
CA ASN A 141 19.11 10.32 -14.51
C ASN A 141 19.73 10.42 -15.93
N LEU A 142 19.77 9.34 -16.69
CA LEU A 142 20.18 9.39 -18.09
C LEU A 142 18.96 9.27 -19.01
N PRO A 143 18.84 10.18 -20.00
CA PRO A 143 17.88 9.97 -21.07
C PRO A 143 18.25 8.70 -21.84
N ARG A 144 17.30 8.16 -22.58
CA ARG A 144 17.55 7.01 -23.47
C ARG A 144 18.78 7.32 -24.35
N PRO A 145 19.76 6.40 -24.46
CA PRO A 145 20.85 6.58 -25.40
C PRO A 145 20.31 6.75 -26.83
N SER A 146 20.56 7.91 -27.42
CA SER A 146 20.28 8.17 -28.84
C SER A 146 21.46 7.60 -29.62
N GLY A 147 21.33 6.43 -30.21
CA GLY A 147 22.40 5.90 -31.08
C GLY A 147 22.35 4.39 -31.28
N ARG A 148 23.23 3.93 -32.19
CA ARG A 148 23.37 2.54 -32.62
C ARG A 148 23.99 1.63 -31.52
N VAL A 149 24.66 2.20 -30.52
CA VAL A 149 25.31 1.43 -29.44
C VAL A 149 24.23 0.90 -28.49
N GLY A 150 23.96 -0.38 -28.64
CA GLY A 150 22.86 -1.05 -27.96
C GLY A 150 23.27 -1.62 -26.61
N ARG A 151 22.27 -1.78 -25.75
CA ARG A 151 22.39 -2.62 -24.56
C ARG A 151 22.79 -4.04 -24.99
N PHE A 152 23.50 -4.73 -24.12
CA PHE A 152 23.88 -6.12 -24.32
C PHE A 152 23.62 -6.95 -23.06
N ALA A 153 23.46 -8.25 -23.25
CA ALA A 153 23.24 -9.19 -22.17
C ALA A 153 24.38 -10.22 -22.09
N VAL A 154 24.79 -10.56 -20.90
CA VAL A 154 25.78 -11.63 -20.66
C VAL A 154 25.36 -12.49 -19.45
N LEU A 155 25.64 -13.77 -19.54
CA LEU A 155 25.72 -14.63 -18.36
C LEU A 155 27.15 -14.56 -17.83
N LYS A 156 27.26 -14.28 -16.53
CA LYS A 156 28.53 -14.24 -15.80
C LYS A 156 28.56 -15.35 -14.77
N ASN A 157 29.58 -16.22 -14.85
CA ASN A 157 29.78 -17.25 -13.84
C ASN A 157 30.18 -16.62 -12.50
N GLY A 158 29.47 -17.01 -11.43
CA GLY A 158 29.66 -16.42 -10.09
C GLY A 158 31.03 -16.73 -9.47
N LYS A 159 31.65 -17.87 -9.82
CA LYS A 159 32.93 -18.32 -9.25
C LYS A 159 34.11 -17.93 -10.14
N THR A 160 34.03 -18.22 -11.44
CA THR A 160 35.16 -18.05 -12.38
C THR A 160 35.19 -16.69 -13.07
N GLY A 161 34.12 -15.91 -13.00
CA GLY A 161 33.98 -14.62 -13.70
C GLY A 161 33.81 -14.73 -15.23
N ARG A 162 33.81 -15.94 -15.81
CA ARG A 162 33.63 -16.18 -17.25
C ARG A 162 32.32 -15.56 -17.75
N LEU A 163 32.34 -15.07 -18.99
CA LEU A 163 31.21 -14.43 -19.63
C LEU A 163 30.73 -15.23 -20.85
N ILE A 164 29.40 -15.29 -21.01
CA ILE A 164 28.74 -15.80 -22.21
C ILE A 164 27.80 -14.71 -22.73
N LYS A 165 28.04 -14.26 -23.96
CA LYS A 165 27.22 -13.26 -24.62
C LYS A 165 25.88 -13.85 -25.07
N LEU A 166 24.77 -13.16 -24.76
CA LEU A 166 23.43 -13.55 -25.14
C LEU A 166 22.83 -12.59 -26.17
N ARG A 167 21.84 -13.08 -26.91
CA ARG A 167 21.05 -12.26 -27.81
C ARG A 167 20.04 -11.44 -26.98
N LEU A 168 20.08 -10.12 -27.14
CA LEU A 168 19.15 -9.18 -26.53
C LEU A 168 18.33 -8.50 -27.62
N ARG A 169 17.00 -8.60 -27.50
CA ARG A 169 16.03 -7.85 -28.30
C ARG A 169 15.49 -6.69 -27.46
N ARG A 170 15.31 -5.53 -28.04
CA ARG A 170 14.71 -4.36 -27.39
C ARG A 170 13.20 -4.46 -27.44
N THR A 171 12.54 -4.15 -26.34
CA THR A 171 11.10 -4.13 -26.19
C THR A 171 10.63 -2.83 -25.53
N LYS A 172 9.35 -2.53 -25.62
CA LYS A 172 8.68 -1.52 -24.81
C LYS A 172 8.34 -2.15 -23.45
N ASN A 173 8.55 -1.41 -22.35
CA ASN A 173 8.13 -1.81 -21.01
C ASN A 173 7.81 -0.56 -20.20
N GLU A 174 6.54 -0.29 -20.02
CA GLU A 174 6.03 0.92 -19.37
C GLU A 174 6.30 0.94 -17.87
N GLN A 175 6.42 -0.25 -17.26
CA GLN A 175 6.79 -0.37 -15.85
C GLN A 175 8.17 0.24 -15.54
N ALA A 176 9.06 0.33 -16.53
CA ALA A 176 10.37 0.94 -16.36
C ALA A 176 10.27 2.42 -15.94
N THR A 177 9.39 3.19 -16.59
CA THR A 177 9.15 4.60 -16.25
C THR A 177 8.50 4.73 -14.87
N VAL A 178 7.49 3.92 -14.57
CA VAL A 178 6.83 3.90 -13.26
C VAL A 178 7.83 3.54 -12.16
N ALA A 179 8.60 2.49 -12.36
CA ALA A 179 9.59 1.99 -11.39
C ALA A 179 10.76 2.94 -11.17
N SER A 180 11.06 3.82 -12.11
CA SER A 180 12.13 4.82 -11.96
C SER A 180 11.84 5.82 -10.85
N GLY A 181 10.56 6.11 -10.57
CA GLY A 181 10.11 7.13 -9.63
C GLY A 181 10.49 8.56 -10.03
N GLN A 182 11.07 8.77 -11.22
CA GLN A 182 11.57 10.07 -11.68
C GLN A 182 10.55 10.78 -12.59
N ALA A 183 10.52 12.09 -12.48
CA ALA A 183 9.70 12.94 -13.33
C ALA A 183 10.40 13.41 -14.61
N LEU A 184 11.74 13.35 -14.70
CA LEU A 184 12.51 13.92 -15.82
C LEU A 184 12.52 13.08 -17.10
N HIS A 185 12.61 11.75 -16.98
CA HIS A 185 12.88 10.87 -18.12
C HIS A 185 11.88 9.75 -18.30
N CYS A 186 11.50 9.48 -19.55
CA CYS A 186 10.71 8.33 -19.95
C CYS A 186 11.60 7.13 -20.25
N TYR A 187 11.41 6.03 -19.52
CA TYR A 187 12.14 4.78 -19.70
C TYR A 187 11.35 3.66 -20.38
N ASP A 188 10.19 3.92 -20.95
CA ASP A 188 9.32 2.92 -21.57
C ASP A 188 10.04 2.07 -22.62
N ARG A 189 10.96 2.67 -23.37
CA ARG A 189 11.72 1.97 -24.40
C ARG A 189 13.00 1.30 -23.88
N THR A 190 13.06 1.05 -22.58
CA THR A 190 14.19 0.37 -21.95
C THR A 190 13.93 -1.11 -21.64
N GLY A 191 12.82 -1.65 -22.14
CA GLY A 191 12.51 -3.06 -22.09
C GLY A 191 13.53 -3.90 -22.87
N PHE A 192 13.71 -5.15 -22.48
CA PHE A 192 14.51 -6.15 -23.15
C PHE A 192 13.85 -7.53 -23.13
N GLU A 193 14.15 -8.32 -24.16
CA GLU A 193 13.95 -9.75 -24.20
C GLU A 193 15.33 -10.40 -24.42
N VAL A 194 15.71 -11.32 -23.55
CA VAL A 194 16.98 -12.06 -23.64
C VAL A 194 16.67 -13.52 -23.89
N VAL A 195 17.20 -14.06 -24.96
CA VAL A 195 17.04 -15.48 -25.31
C VAL A 195 18.31 -16.25 -24.98
N VAL A 196 18.18 -17.26 -24.12
CA VAL A 196 19.20 -18.26 -23.86
C VAL A 196 18.81 -19.51 -24.65
N SER A 197 19.39 -19.67 -25.86
CA SER A 197 19.05 -20.77 -26.74
C SER A 197 19.42 -22.13 -26.16
N ALA A 198 18.72 -23.19 -26.59
CA ALA A 198 19.02 -24.59 -26.20
C ALA A 198 20.51 -24.94 -26.40
N ARG A 199 21.12 -24.43 -27.49
CA ARG A 199 22.56 -24.57 -27.68
C ARG A 199 23.38 -23.95 -26.54
N ARG A 200 23.00 -22.71 -26.10
CA ARG A 200 23.72 -22.04 -24.99
C ARG A 200 23.49 -22.76 -23.67
N LEU A 201 22.30 -23.29 -23.44
CA LEU A 201 22.01 -24.09 -22.24
C LEU A 201 22.88 -25.35 -22.20
N ARG A 202 23.05 -26.06 -23.34
CA ARG A 202 23.99 -27.19 -23.47
C ARG A 202 25.44 -26.78 -23.26
N GLU A 203 25.87 -25.63 -23.80
CA GLU A 203 27.22 -25.10 -23.52
C GLU A 203 27.47 -24.81 -22.03
N LEU A 204 26.46 -24.32 -21.30
CA LEU A 204 26.55 -24.15 -19.85
C LEU A 204 26.69 -25.47 -19.14
N ALA A 205 25.90 -26.48 -19.53
CA ALA A 205 25.92 -27.81 -18.94
C ALA A 205 27.28 -28.53 -19.19
N GLY A 206 27.79 -28.46 -20.39
CA GLY A 206 29.11 -29.04 -20.75
C GLY A 206 30.30 -28.38 -20.05
N ARG A 207 30.12 -27.24 -19.38
CA ARG A 207 31.14 -26.60 -18.52
C ARG A 207 31.15 -27.08 -17.07
N GLY A 208 30.30 -28.04 -16.74
CA GLY A 208 30.16 -28.62 -15.42
C GLY A 208 29.28 -27.77 -14.46
N ALA A 209 29.14 -28.27 -13.24
CA ALA A 209 28.33 -27.62 -12.23
C ALA A 209 28.76 -26.16 -11.97
N GLY A 210 27.83 -25.26 -11.86
CA GLY A 210 28.10 -23.83 -11.62
C GLY A 210 26.89 -22.95 -11.67
N GLN A 211 27.06 -21.74 -11.18
CA GLN A 211 25.99 -20.72 -11.13
C GLN A 211 26.33 -19.54 -12.03
N TRP A 212 25.38 -19.16 -12.86
CA TRP A 212 25.50 -18.11 -13.84
C TRP A 212 24.46 -17.03 -13.63
N PHE A 213 24.86 -15.77 -13.56
CA PHE A 213 23.99 -14.63 -13.33
C PHE A 213 23.78 -13.82 -14.59
N LEU A 214 22.53 -13.42 -14.84
CA LEU A 214 22.22 -12.50 -15.95
C LEU A 214 22.66 -11.07 -15.60
N HIS A 215 23.46 -10.48 -16.48
CA HIS A 215 23.89 -9.08 -16.41
C HIS A 215 23.45 -8.36 -17.67
N ILE A 216 23.00 -7.10 -17.51
CA ILE A 216 22.76 -6.16 -18.59
C ILE A 216 23.84 -5.08 -18.55
N GLY A 217 24.43 -4.81 -19.71
CA GLY A 217 25.36 -3.71 -19.94
C GLY A 217 24.71 -2.61 -20.76
N ILE A 218 24.85 -1.36 -20.31
CA ILE A 218 24.29 -0.15 -20.94
C ILE A 218 25.45 0.83 -21.18
N PRO A 219 25.83 1.09 -22.42
CA PRO A 219 26.76 2.16 -22.73
C PRO A 219 26.17 3.54 -22.37
N GLY A 220 26.99 4.37 -21.78
CA GLY A 220 26.59 5.71 -21.35
C GLY A 220 27.77 6.59 -21.00
N PRO A 221 27.54 7.82 -20.52
CA PRO A 221 28.59 8.71 -20.04
C PRO A 221 29.49 8.05 -19.02
N GLY A 222 30.80 8.20 -19.16
CA GLY A 222 31.79 7.54 -18.32
C GLY A 222 32.03 6.04 -18.58
N GLY A 223 31.45 5.47 -19.65
CA GLY A 223 31.71 4.10 -20.11
C GLY A 223 30.53 3.16 -20.07
N ILE A 224 30.77 1.87 -19.78
CA ILE A 224 29.70 0.86 -19.72
C ILE A 224 29.21 0.72 -18.28
N HIS A 225 27.90 0.93 -18.08
CA HIS A 225 27.23 0.68 -16.81
C HIS A 225 26.63 -0.72 -16.80
N THR A 226 26.85 -1.50 -15.77
CA THR A 226 26.40 -2.89 -15.71
C THR A 226 25.68 -3.19 -14.41
N ALA A 227 24.62 -3.99 -14.48
CA ALA A 227 23.96 -4.53 -13.28
C ALA A 227 23.55 -5.99 -13.48
N ARG A 228 23.47 -6.73 -12.36
CA ARG A 228 22.74 -7.99 -12.33
C ARG A 228 21.25 -7.71 -12.49
N VAL A 229 20.58 -8.51 -13.31
CA VAL A 229 19.12 -8.47 -13.37
C VAL A 229 18.57 -9.06 -12.08
N ARG A 230 17.63 -8.37 -11.49
CA ARG A 230 17.01 -8.75 -10.22
C ARG A 230 15.50 -8.88 -10.38
N GLN A 231 14.88 -9.58 -9.46
CA GLN A 231 13.43 -9.56 -9.29
C GLN A 231 13.06 -8.50 -8.26
N ARG A 232 12.04 -7.72 -8.55
CA ARG A 232 11.56 -6.69 -7.64
C ARG A 232 10.59 -7.24 -6.60
N ASP A 233 9.67 -8.10 -7.04
CA ASP A 233 8.65 -8.74 -6.20
C ASP A 233 8.67 -10.25 -6.42
N ALA A 234 8.51 -11.02 -5.36
CA ALA A 234 8.52 -12.49 -5.40
C ALA A 234 7.29 -13.11 -6.10
N GLY A 235 6.37 -12.29 -6.65
CA GLY A 235 5.10 -12.73 -7.20
C GLY A 235 5.19 -13.38 -8.58
N THR A 236 5.48 -12.59 -9.58
CA THR A 236 5.13 -12.91 -10.97
C THR A 236 6.16 -13.74 -11.77
N ALA A 237 7.43 -13.70 -11.39
CA ALA A 237 8.46 -14.47 -12.12
C ALA A 237 9.13 -15.56 -11.26
N GLY A 238 8.61 -15.84 -10.08
CA GLY A 238 9.33 -16.28 -8.93
C GLY A 238 9.38 -17.76 -8.63
N HIS A 239 9.09 -18.67 -9.58
CA HIS A 239 9.43 -20.07 -9.36
C HIS A 239 10.78 -20.41 -9.98
N ASN A 240 11.63 -21.04 -9.17
CA ASN A 240 12.76 -21.73 -9.73
C ASN A 240 12.25 -22.90 -10.59
N GLN A 241 12.45 -22.79 -11.88
CA GLN A 241 12.08 -23.83 -12.84
C GLN A 241 13.23 -24.81 -12.95
N VAL A 242 12.95 -26.09 -12.80
CA VAL A 242 13.92 -27.16 -12.99
C VAL A 242 13.67 -27.77 -14.35
N ARG A 243 14.73 -27.96 -15.14
CA ARG A 243 14.68 -28.67 -16.43
C ARG A 243 15.87 -29.57 -16.58
N HIS A 244 15.65 -30.80 -17.07
CA HIS A 244 16.68 -31.74 -17.39
C HIS A 244 17.03 -31.63 -18.88
N LEU A 245 18.32 -31.75 -19.18
CA LEU A 245 18.83 -31.83 -20.54
C LEU A 245 19.08 -33.30 -20.94
N ALA A 246 19.11 -33.55 -22.27
CA ALA A 246 19.31 -34.89 -22.79
C ALA A 246 20.64 -35.57 -22.33
N ASP A 247 21.65 -34.79 -21.94
CA ASP A 247 22.90 -35.26 -21.35
C ASP A 247 22.78 -35.59 -19.85
N GLY A 248 21.57 -35.43 -19.29
CA GLY A 248 21.28 -35.67 -17.91
C GLY A 248 21.71 -34.53 -16.98
N SER A 249 22.21 -33.42 -17.50
CA SER A 249 22.43 -32.22 -16.70
C SER A 249 21.12 -31.64 -16.29
N ARG A 250 21.07 -31.09 -15.10
CA ARG A 250 19.91 -30.41 -14.50
C ARG A 250 20.13 -28.89 -14.45
N LEU A 251 19.21 -28.16 -14.99
CA LEU A 251 19.19 -26.69 -14.95
C LEU A 251 18.17 -26.22 -13.94
N VAL A 252 18.59 -25.35 -13.02
CA VAL A 252 17.69 -24.62 -12.14
C VAL A 252 17.71 -23.16 -12.57
N VAL A 253 16.63 -22.71 -13.18
CA VAL A 253 16.42 -21.33 -13.60
C VAL A 253 15.62 -20.62 -12.51
N GLY A 254 16.18 -19.57 -11.92
CA GLY A 254 15.49 -18.88 -10.82
C GLY A 254 16.31 -17.75 -10.24
N PHE A 255 16.26 -17.63 -8.91
CA PHE A 255 16.82 -16.47 -8.22
C PHE A 255 17.79 -16.91 -7.10
N THR A 256 18.88 -16.19 -6.99
CA THR A 256 19.82 -16.31 -5.87
C THR A 256 20.03 -14.92 -5.27
N LYS A 257 19.59 -14.71 -4.03
CA LYS A 257 19.58 -13.39 -3.38
C LYS A 257 18.94 -12.32 -4.30
N ASN A 258 17.77 -12.63 -4.84
CA ASN A 258 16.99 -11.82 -5.78
C ASN A 258 17.67 -11.57 -7.15
N ALA A 259 18.82 -12.16 -7.44
CA ALA A 259 19.45 -12.04 -8.74
C ALA A 259 19.06 -13.22 -9.63
N VAL A 260 18.71 -12.93 -10.89
CA VAL A 260 18.36 -13.92 -11.91
C VAL A 260 19.57 -14.82 -12.20
N SER A 261 19.40 -16.13 -12.10
CA SER A 261 20.47 -17.08 -12.29
C SER A 261 20.03 -18.36 -13.00
N ILE A 262 21.00 -19.01 -13.65
CA ILE A 262 20.92 -20.42 -14.07
C ILE A 262 21.96 -21.18 -13.24
N THR A 263 21.52 -22.18 -12.51
CA THR A 263 22.40 -23.12 -11.80
C THR A 263 22.42 -24.41 -12.54
N VAL A 264 23.61 -24.86 -12.94
CA VAL A 264 23.85 -26.16 -13.57
C VAL A 264 24.22 -27.13 -12.50
N GLN A 265 23.54 -28.25 -12.45
CA GLN A 265 23.77 -29.35 -11.51
C GLN A 265 23.92 -30.67 -12.30
N GLN A 266 24.75 -31.58 -11.81
CA GLN A 266 24.90 -32.92 -12.34
C GLN A 266 24.80 -33.92 -11.17
N PRO A 267 23.58 -34.11 -10.64
CA PRO A 267 23.40 -34.97 -9.49
C PRO A 267 23.69 -36.43 -9.86
N PRO A 268 24.53 -37.13 -9.10
CA PRO A 268 24.74 -38.56 -9.28
C PRO A 268 23.50 -39.37 -8.88
N VAL A 269 22.71 -38.82 -7.93
CA VAL A 269 21.50 -39.42 -7.39
C VAL A 269 20.40 -38.36 -7.30
N GLU A 270 19.18 -38.73 -7.68
CA GLU A 270 17.98 -37.88 -7.56
C GLU A 270 16.89 -38.63 -6.79
N VAL A 271 16.03 -37.87 -6.08
CA VAL A 271 14.84 -38.43 -5.44
C VAL A 271 13.71 -38.49 -6.47
N GLU A 272 13.23 -39.68 -6.74
CA GLU A 272 12.18 -39.98 -7.73
C GLU A 272 10.77 -39.79 -7.11
N SER A 273 10.57 -40.26 -5.86
CA SER A 273 9.33 -40.10 -5.14
C SER A 273 9.54 -40.04 -3.62
N CYS A 274 8.58 -39.43 -2.94
CA CYS A 274 8.53 -39.42 -1.48
C CYS A 274 7.04 -39.42 -1.08
N THR A 275 6.52 -40.57 -0.67
CA THR A 275 5.08 -40.78 -0.44
C THR A 275 4.86 -41.57 0.84
N VAL A 276 3.65 -41.50 1.39
CA VAL A 276 3.25 -42.32 2.53
C VAL A 276 2.56 -43.59 2.02
N VAL A 277 3.08 -44.75 2.45
CA VAL A 277 2.54 -46.10 2.12
C VAL A 277 2.45 -46.87 3.43
N ASP A 278 1.27 -47.40 3.74
CA ASP A 278 1.01 -48.21 4.95
C ASP A 278 1.50 -47.60 6.27
N GLY A 279 1.32 -46.24 6.41
CA GLY A 279 1.73 -45.52 7.61
C GLY A 279 3.24 -45.21 7.69
N GLU A 280 4.02 -45.51 6.68
CA GLU A 280 5.45 -45.19 6.59
C GLU A 280 5.73 -44.19 5.47
N LEU A 281 6.68 -43.25 5.70
CA LEU A 281 7.20 -42.38 4.64
C LEU A 281 8.25 -43.12 3.83
N VAL A 282 7.94 -43.39 2.58
CA VAL A 282 8.79 -44.09 1.63
C VAL A 282 9.43 -43.12 0.65
N LEU A 283 10.76 -43.03 0.66
CA LEU A 283 11.54 -42.27 -0.29
C LEU A 283 12.19 -43.22 -1.29
N VAL A 284 11.99 -42.95 -2.58
CA VAL A 284 12.68 -43.68 -3.67
C VAL A 284 13.68 -42.71 -4.32
N ALA A 285 14.95 -43.17 -4.37
CA ALA A 285 16.02 -42.45 -5.05
C ALA A 285 16.50 -43.24 -6.25
N ARG A 286 16.85 -42.57 -7.34
CA ARG A 286 17.46 -43.15 -8.54
C ARG A 286 18.91 -42.71 -8.70
N ALA A 287 19.82 -43.64 -8.85
CA ALA A 287 21.25 -43.39 -9.07
C ALA A 287 21.63 -43.73 -10.50
N ARG A 288 22.47 -42.92 -11.13
CA ARG A 288 23.06 -43.24 -12.44
C ARG A 288 23.99 -44.43 -12.36
N SER A 289 24.03 -45.24 -13.40
CA SER A 289 25.00 -46.35 -13.48
C SER A 289 26.43 -45.83 -13.35
N GLY A 290 27.20 -46.44 -12.39
CA GLY A 290 28.54 -45.99 -12.07
C GLY A 290 28.65 -44.81 -11.10
N ALA A 291 27.55 -44.24 -10.66
CA ALA A 291 27.57 -43.21 -9.61
C ALA A 291 27.80 -43.84 -8.22
N GLU A 292 28.49 -43.12 -7.36
CA GLU A 292 28.59 -43.47 -5.94
C GLU A 292 27.19 -43.31 -5.29
N VAL A 293 26.72 -44.41 -4.71
CA VAL A 293 25.39 -44.46 -4.12
C VAL A 293 25.48 -44.02 -2.65
N PRO A 294 24.64 -43.08 -2.18
CA PRO A 294 24.53 -42.76 -0.77
C PRO A 294 24.16 -44.00 0.05
N THR A 295 24.65 -44.06 1.27
CA THR A 295 24.40 -45.18 2.20
C THR A 295 23.07 -45.02 2.95
N ALA A 296 22.64 -43.77 3.18
CA ALA A 296 21.44 -43.48 3.92
C ALA A 296 20.80 -42.18 3.45
N VAL A 297 19.55 -41.97 3.87
CA VAL A 297 18.84 -40.66 3.82
C VAL A 297 18.77 -40.15 5.25
N SER A 298 19.20 -38.91 5.45
CA SER A 298 19.02 -38.19 6.73
C SER A 298 17.87 -37.19 6.64
N VAL A 299 17.08 -37.13 7.71
CA VAL A 299 16.01 -36.13 7.90
C VAL A 299 16.33 -35.37 9.20
N VAL A 300 16.55 -34.06 9.09
CA VAL A 300 17.11 -33.26 10.18
C VAL A 300 16.19 -32.05 10.48
N GLU A 301 15.93 -31.85 11.76
CA GLU A 301 15.29 -30.65 12.28
C GLU A 301 16.21 -29.99 13.33
N GLY A 302 16.68 -28.76 13.04
CA GLY A 302 17.67 -28.11 13.92
C GLY A 302 18.92 -28.96 14.09
N ASP A 303 19.24 -29.35 15.34
CA ASP A 303 20.37 -30.19 15.71
C ASP A 303 19.98 -31.66 15.90
N THR A 304 18.71 -32.02 15.74
CA THR A 304 18.22 -33.41 15.88
C THR A 304 17.91 -34.01 14.52
N GLY A 305 18.30 -35.24 14.32
CA GLY A 305 18.05 -35.92 13.05
C GLY A 305 17.92 -37.43 13.22
N PHE A 306 17.35 -38.05 12.20
CA PHE A 306 17.28 -39.51 12.13
C PHE A 306 17.61 -39.96 10.69
N GLU A 307 18.11 -41.16 10.56
CA GLU A 307 18.60 -41.73 9.31
C GLU A 307 17.85 -43.01 8.98
N SER A 308 17.72 -43.27 7.69
CA SER A 308 17.26 -44.58 7.16
C SER A 308 18.21 -45.05 6.07
N PRO A 309 18.63 -46.33 6.10
CA PRO A 309 19.53 -46.88 5.07
C PRO A 309 18.86 -46.89 3.71
N LEU A 310 19.64 -46.65 2.66
CA LEU A 310 19.20 -46.77 1.28
C LEU A 310 19.44 -48.24 0.83
N THR A 311 18.33 -48.95 0.64
CA THR A 311 18.35 -50.36 0.20
C THR A 311 17.99 -50.49 -1.27
N PRO A 312 18.66 -51.36 -2.06
CA PRO A 312 18.33 -51.60 -3.46
C PRO A 312 16.90 -52.12 -3.62
N LEU A 313 16.16 -51.60 -4.60
CA LEU A 313 14.87 -52.15 -5.00
C LEU A 313 15.12 -53.32 -5.96
N SER A 314 14.70 -54.52 -5.58
CA SER A 314 14.72 -55.73 -6.42
C SER A 314 13.86 -55.58 -7.65
N GLY A 315 14.39 -55.80 -8.86
CA GLY A 315 13.66 -55.76 -10.13
C GLY A 315 13.99 -54.58 -11.04
N SER A 316 14.93 -53.69 -10.68
CA SER A 316 15.30 -52.49 -11.46
C SER A 316 16.41 -52.67 -12.51
N SER A 317 16.67 -53.90 -12.96
CA SER A 317 17.48 -54.12 -14.16
C SER A 317 16.63 -53.97 -15.40
N GLY A 318 16.51 -52.72 -15.91
CA GLY A 318 16.02 -52.48 -17.28
C GLY A 318 16.93 -53.19 -18.28
N PRO A 319 16.48 -53.47 -19.53
CA PRO A 319 17.26 -54.24 -20.52
C PRO A 319 18.61 -53.58 -20.73
N SER A 320 19.63 -54.37 -20.60
CA SER A 320 21.04 -54.07 -20.88
C SER A 320 21.15 -53.61 -22.33
N GLY A 321 21.16 -52.33 -22.60
CA GLY A 321 21.30 -51.81 -23.98
C GLY A 321 21.09 -50.30 -24.20
N SER A 322 20.56 -49.56 -23.26
CA SER A 322 20.47 -48.08 -23.41
C SER A 322 21.52 -47.39 -22.51
N ALA A 323 22.38 -46.57 -23.12
CA ALA A 323 23.32 -45.71 -22.40
C ALA A 323 22.55 -44.76 -21.46
N GLY A 324 22.41 -45.10 -20.17
CA GLY A 324 21.70 -44.26 -19.17
C GLY A 324 20.86 -45.00 -18.14
N GLY A 325 21.09 -46.27 -17.87
CA GLY A 325 20.36 -47.05 -16.84
C GLY A 325 20.47 -46.44 -15.43
N PHE A 326 19.34 -46.32 -14.76
CA PHE A 326 19.26 -45.92 -13.35
C PHE A 326 19.05 -47.15 -12.48
N ARG A 327 19.72 -47.17 -11.29
CA ARG A 327 19.41 -48.12 -10.23
C ARG A 327 18.55 -47.38 -9.18
N ARG A 328 17.50 -48.07 -8.68
CA ARG A 328 16.55 -47.50 -7.70
C ARG A 328 16.89 -48.07 -6.31
N TYR A 329 16.73 -47.15 -5.33
CA TYR A 329 16.98 -47.44 -3.91
C TYR A 329 15.81 -46.90 -3.11
N ARG A 330 15.52 -47.54 -1.98
CA ARG A 330 14.42 -47.18 -1.07
C ARG A 330 14.97 -46.87 0.32
N ALA A 331 14.45 -45.80 0.93
CA ALA A 331 14.57 -45.52 2.36
C ALA A 331 13.16 -45.40 2.96
N VAL A 332 12.99 -45.85 4.21
CA VAL A 332 11.72 -45.90 4.88
C VAL A 332 11.83 -45.25 6.24
N PHE A 333 10.88 -44.41 6.58
CA PHE A 333 10.81 -43.69 7.86
C PHE A 333 9.43 -43.88 8.50
N SER A 334 9.43 -44.18 9.82
CA SER A 334 8.19 -44.15 10.59
C SER A 334 7.65 -42.71 10.68
N LEU A 335 6.36 -42.54 10.38
CA LEU A 335 5.67 -41.23 10.53
C LEU A 335 5.67 -40.74 11.97
N ASP A 336 5.73 -41.62 12.97
CA ASP A 336 5.76 -41.25 14.38
C ASP A 336 6.98 -40.36 14.72
N ARG A 337 8.10 -40.53 14.02
CA ARG A 337 9.28 -39.68 14.17
C ARG A 337 9.10 -38.28 13.61
N LEU A 338 8.18 -38.11 12.71
CA LEU A 338 7.79 -36.81 12.11
C LEU A 338 6.60 -36.21 12.83
N ALA A 339 5.82 -37.07 13.51
CA ALA A 339 4.68 -36.59 14.32
C ALA A 339 5.20 -35.83 15.55
N VAL A 340 4.66 -34.68 15.79
CA VAL A 340 5.11 -33.77 16.83
C VAL A 340 4.02 -33.60 17.86
N ASN A 341 4.38 -33.77 19.13
CA ASN A 341 3.61 -33.22 20.23
C ASN A 341 3.76 -31.68 20.26
N ASP A 342 2.94 -30.99 19.47
CA ASP A 342 2.76 -29.56 19.56
C ASP A 342 1.38 -29.28 20.17
N PRO A 343 1.28 -29.01 21.48
CA PRO A 343 0.02 -28.75 22.15
C PRO A 343 -0.71 -27.51 21.60
N SER A 344 0.02 -26.59 20.96
CA SER A 344 -0.56 -25.40 20.33
C SER A 344 -1.19 -25.67 18.98
N GLY A 345 -0.82 -26.77 18.29
CA GLY A 345 -1.27 -27.13 16.96
C GLY A 345 -0.89 -26.18 15.83
N ILE A 346 -0.18 -25.07 16.14
CA ILE A 346 -0.01 -23.92 15.24
C ILE A 346 1.32 -23.97 14.49
N LYS A 347 2.36 -24.57 15.05
CA LYS A 347 3.72 -24.45 14.53
C LYS A 347 3.95 -25.37 13.31
N SER A 348 4.56 -24.80 12.28
CA SER A 348 5.13 -25.54 11.16
C SER A 348 6.59 -25.89 11.50
N ARG A 349 6.97 -27.15 11.33
CA ARG A 349 8.34 -27.65 11.57
C ARG A 349 8.92 -28.16 10.26
N PRO A 350 9.87 -27.42 9.67
CA PRO A 350 10.55 -27.84 8.45
C PRO A 350 11.66 -28.85 8.78
N PHE A 351 11.78 -29.88 7.95
CA PHE A 351 12.86 -30.85 7.98
C PHE A 351 13.71 -30.73 6.72
N LYS A 352 15.01 -30.72 6.87
CA LYS A 352 15.94 -30.87 5.76
C LYS A 352 16.13 -32.35 5.47
N VAL A 353 16.13 -32.71 4.19
CA VAL A 353 16.43 -34.06 3.74
C VAL A 353 17.77 -34.03 3.02
N ALA A 354 18.68 -34.91 3.39
CA ALA A 354 19.98 -35.08 2.73
C ALA A 354 20.26 -36.53 2.42
N LEU A 355 21.10 -36.74 1.42
CA LEU A 355 21.62 -38.07 1.04
C LEU A 355 23.02 -38.21 1.66
N LYS A 356 23.22 -39.18 2.51
CA LYS A 356 24.48 -39.38 3.20
C LYS A 356 25.42 -40.27 2.38
N GLY A 357 26.56 -39.71 2.00
CA GLY A 357 27.60 -40.46 1.28
C GLY A 357 28.32 -41.48 2.14
N ALA A 358 29.05 -42.45 1.51
CA ALA A 358 29.91 -43.40 2.23
C ALA A 358 31.03 -42.68 3.01
N ASP A 359 31.37 -41.47 2.61
CA ASP A 359 32.32 -40.56 3.28
C ASP A 359 31.72 -39.85 4.51
N GLY A 360 30.46 -40.14 4.86
CA GLY A 360 29.73 -39.52 5.95
C GLY A 360 29.25 -38.11 5.68
N GLN A 361 29.50 -37.54 4.50
CA GLN A 361 29.09 -36.20 4.15
C GLN A 361 27.62 -36.14 3.65
N ASP A 362 26.90 -35.15 4.09
CA ASP A 362 25.54 -34.87 3.62
C ASP A 362 25.58 -34.21 2.24
N ARG A 363 24.85 -34.79 1.30
CA ARG A 363 24.62 -34.26 -0.05
C ARG A 363 23.19 -33.84 -0.23
N GLU A 364 22.93 -32.81 -1.06
CA GLU A 364 21.57 -32.28 -1.30
C GLU A 364 20.68 -33.39 -1.91
N ALA A 365 19.49 -33.60 -1.34
CA ALA A 365 18.47 -34.50 -1.90
C ALA A 365 17.71 -33.79 -3.04
N LEU A 366 18.30 -33.83 -4.24
CA LEU A 366 17.75 -33.16 -5.42
C LEU A 366 16.62 -34.00 -6.02
N LEU A 367 15.54 -33.34 -6.45
CA LEU A 367 14.36 -34.01 -6.99
C LEU A 367 14.48 -34.30 -8.47
N ALA A 368 13.97 -35.45 -8.90
CA ALA A 368 13.77 -35.78 -10.30
C ALA A 368 12.75 -34.84 -10.98
N GLU A 369 12.73 -34.78 -12.31
CA GLU A 369 11.86 -33.92 -13.09
C GLU A 369 10.38 -34.27 -12.87
N ASP A 370 10.09 -35.54 -12.82
CA ASP A 370 8.79 -36.19 -12.64
C ASP A 370 8.33 -36.28 -11.18
N PHE A 371 9.12 -35.74 -10.24
CA PHE A 371 8.76 -35.75 -8.81
C PHE A 371 7.46 -35.00 -8.53
N THR A 372 6.54 -35.69 -7.88
CA THR A 372 5.24 -35.13 -7.46
C THR A 372 5.31 -34.70 -5.99
N THR A 373 4.89 -33.47 -5.73
CA THR A 373 4.70 -32.97 -4.36
C THR A 373 3.50 -33.66 -3.72
N GLY A 374 3.53 -33.83 -2.39
CA GLY A 374 2.46 -34.56 -1.70
C GLY A 374 2.04 -33.91 -0.38
N ARG A 375 0.85 -34.31 0.04
CA ARG A 375 0.29 -33.93 1.35
C ARG A 375 -0.31 -35.20 1.97
N HIS A 376 0.10 -35.52 3.17
CA HIS A 376 -0.34 -36.72 3.86
C HIS A 376 -0.82 -36.36 5.27
N GLY A 377 -1.99 -36.87 5.67
CA GLY A 377 -2.49 -36.71 7.03
C GLY A 377 -1.55 -37.36 8.05
N LEU A 378 -1.25 -36.66 9.13
CA LEU A 378 -0.45 -37.21 10.24
C LEU A 378 -1.29 -37.48 11.48
N ALA A 379 -2.17 -36.52 11.81
CA ALA A 379 -3.08 -36.53 12.94
C ALA A 379 -4.23 -35.57 12.63
N PRO A 380 -5.33 -35.55 13.38
CA PRO A 380 -6.41 -34.59 13.21
C PRO A 380 -5.85 -33.15 13.15
N GLY A 381 -6.20 -32.43 12.08
CA GLY A 381 -5.76 -31.05 11.84
C GLY A 381 -4.29 -30.85 11.45
N ARG A 382 -3.49 -31.92 11.27
CA ARG A 382 -2.07 -31.85 10.90
C ARG A 382 -1.74 -32.68 9.67
N GLU A 383 -0.82 -32.15 8.85
CA GLU A 383 -0.34 -32.81 7.62
C GLU A 383 1.20 -32.84 7.55
N LEU A 384 1.71 -33.85 6.88
CA LEU A 384 3.07 -33.88 6.34
C LEU A 384 3.01 -33.32 4.92
N SER A 385 3.73 -32.25 4.70
CA SER A 385 3.92 -31.64 3.37
C SER A 385 5.25 -32.13 2.80
N VAL A 386 5.19 -32.76 1.65
CA VAL A 386 6.35 -33.18 0.83
C VAL A 386 6.44 -32.20 -0.33
N HIS A 387 7.45 -31.35 -0.34
CA HIS A 387 7.55 -30.27 -1.31
C HIS A 387 8.99 -30.01 -1.76
N ARG A 388 9.16 -29.19 -2.78
CA ARG A 388 10.45 -28.74 -3.27
C ARG A 388 10.77 -27.34 -2.76
N ASP A 389 12.04 -27.10 -2.44
CA ASP A 389 12.52 -25.74 -2.19
C ASP A 389 12.89 -25.00 -3.49
N GLU A 390 13.35 -23.75 -3.36
CA GLU A 390 13.78 -22.92 -4.47
C GLU A 390 14.94 -23.49 -5.31
N ARG A 391 15.70 -24.44 -4.80
CA ARG A 391 16.80 -25.13 -5.49
C ARG A 391 16.40 -26.50 -6.04
N GLY A 392 15.11 -26.85 -5.88
CA GLY A 392 14.58 -28.16 -6.26
C GLY A 392 15.08 -29.29 -5.41
N ARG A 393 15.32 -29.04 -4.10
CA ARG A 393 15.65 -30.07 -3.10
C ARG A 393 14.37 -30.54 -2.44
N LEU A 394 14.39 -31.78 -2.00
CA LEU A 394 13.32 -32.33 -1.16
C LEU A 394 13.30 -31.65 0.20
N MET A 395 12.13 -31.16 0.55
CA MET A 395 11.82 -30.63 1.86
C MET A 395 10.59 -31.34 2.42
N LEU A 396 10.64 -31.63 3.70
CA LEU A 396 9.49 -32.11 4.45
C LEU A 396 9.08 -31.05 5.46
N ALA A 397 7.80 -30.94 5.76
CA ALA A 397 7.32 -30.10 6.84
C ALA A 397 6.07 -30.69 7.47
N THR A 398 6.05 -30.80 8.78
CA THR A 398 4.80 -31.01 9.52
C THR A 398 4.17 -29.68 9.87
N ARG A 399 2.89 -29.51 9.57
CA ARG A 399 2.19 -28.24 9.73
C ARG A 399 0.70 -28.45 9.93
N PRO A 400 -0.04 -27.43 10.41
CA PRO A 400 -1.51 -27.45 10.33
C PRO A 400 -1.96 -27.69 8.89
N VAL A 401 -3.04 -28.42 8.70
CA VAL A 401 -3.66 -28.61 7.39
C VAL A 401 -3.96 -27.25 6.77
N ARG A 402 -3.54 -27.03 5.53
CA ARG A 402 -3.72 -25.75 4.82
C ARG A 402 -4.75 -25.89 3.69
N PRO A 403 -5.57 -24.88 3.47
CA PRO A 403 -6.36 -24.76 2.26
C PRO A 403 -5.42 -24.49 1.06
N VAL A 404 -5.53 -25.32 0.03
CA VAL A 404 -4.74 -25.22 -1.20
C VAL A 404 -5.68 -25.04 -2.38
N VAL A 405 -5.46 -23.95 -3.12
CA VAL A 405 -6.26 -23.60 -4.31
C VAL A 405 -5.87 -24.51 -5.48
N ASP A 406 -6.88 -25.10 -6.11
CA ASP A 406 -6.78 -25.95 -7.30
C ASP A 406 -7.22 -25.21 -8.57
N ALA A 407 -8.19 -24.30 -8.46
CA ALA A 407 -8.72 -23.53 -9.57
C ALA A 407 -9.20 -22.14 -9.13
N MET A 408 -9.13 -21.18 -10.04
CA MET A 408 -9.69 -19.85 -9.89
C MET A 408 -10.42 -19.49 -11.18
N THR A 409 -11.69 -19.08 -11.06
CA THR A 409 -12.51 -18.66 -12.18
C THR A 409 -13.19 -17.34 -11.87
N VAL A 410 -13.54 -16.59 -12.90
CA VAL A 410 -14.29 -15.35 -12.77
C VAL A 410 -15.63 -15.54 -13.47
N THR A 411 -16.73 -15.29 -12.75
CA THR A 411 -18.07 -15.37 -13.31
C THR A 411 -18.36 -14.21 -14.26
N ALA A 412 -19.38 -14.34 -15.09
CA ALA A 412 -19.85 -13.25 -15.95
C ALA A 412 -20.28 -12.00 -15.17
N ALA A 413 -20.63 -12.16 -13.88
CA ALA A 413 -20.97 -11.08 -12.97
C ALA A 413 -19.72 -10.40 -12.32
N GLY A 414 -18.50 -10.86 -12.63
CA GLY A 414 -17.27 -10.32 -12.06
C GLY A 414 -16.96 -10.82 -10.64
N GLU A 415 -17.61 -11.91 -10.21
CA GLU A 415 -17.31 -12.59 -8.96
C GLU A 415 -16.10 -13.52 -9.15
N LEU A 416 -15.15 -13.49 -8.25
CA LEU A 416 -14.02 -14.42 -8.19
C LEU A 416 -14.42 -15.67 -7.41
N VAL A 417 -14.39 -16.83 -8.07
CA VAL A 417 -14.63 -18.15 -7.45
C VAL A 417 -13.30 -18.86 -7.28
N ILE A 418 -12.99 -19.24 -6.06
CA ILE A 418 -11.76 -19.96 -5.69
C ILE A 418 -12.14 -21.34 -5.19
N GLU A 419 -11.65 -22.37 -5.84
CA GLU A 419 -11.88 -23.77 -5.47
C GLU A 419 -10.58 -24.44 -5.07
N GLY A 420 -10.68 -25.37 -4.12
CA GLY A 420 -9.47 -26.05 -3.66
C GLY A 420 -9.72 -27.21 -2.71
N THR A 421 -8.64 -27.72 -2.11
CA THR A 421 -8.67 -28.83 -1.16
C THR A 421 -8.35 -28.38 0.27
N TYR A 422 -9.14 -28.86 1.22
CA TYR A 422 -8.93 -28.66 2.66
C TYR A 422 -9.42 -29.89 3.43
N PRO A 423 -8.59 -30.94 3.58
CA PRO A 423 -8.98 -32.23 4.15
C PRO A 423 -9.02 -32.25 5.69
N GLY A 424 -9.45 -31.17 6.34
CA GLY A 424 -9.56 -31.09 7.80
C GLY A 424 -10.88 -31.62 8.33
N GLU A 425 -10.88 -32.31 9.48
CA GLU A 425 -12.09 -32.85 10.10
C GLU A 425 -13.08 -31.78 10.58
N GLU A 426 -12.60 -30.58 10.92
CA GLU A 426 -13.41 -29.44 11.39
C GLU A 426 -13.72 -28.42 10.29
N ALA A 427 -13.75 -28.87 9.06
CA ALA A 427 -13.95 -28.01 7.89
C ALA A 427 -15.24 -27.17 7.96
N ALA A 428 -16.32 -27.73 8.51
CA ALA A 428 -17.64 -27.09 8.59
C ALA A 428 -17.71 -25.82 9.48
N LYS A 429 -16.66 -25.53 10.26
CA LYS A 429 -16.64 -24.39 11.19
C LYS A 429 -15.64 -23.30 10.80
N LYS A 430 -15.32 -23.17 9.51
CA LYS A 430 -14.36 -22.18 9.03
C LYS A 430 -15.08 -21.04 8.30
N LYS A 431 -14.44 -19.87 8.34
CA LYS A 431 -14.72 -18.70 7.50
C LYS A 431 -13.46 -18.26 6.79
N VAL A 432 -13.60 -17.56 5.68
CA VAL A 432 -12.47 -16.92 5.00
C VAL A 432 -12.31 -15.50 5.51
N VAL A 433 -11.08 -15.12 5.79
CA VAL A 433 -10.70 -13.77 6.15
C VAL A 433 -9.84 -13.20 5.05
N LEU A 434 -10.32 -12.13 4.41
CA LEU A 434 -9.50 -11.26 3.58
C LEU A 434 -8.85 -10.23 4.48
N ARG A 435 -7.52 -10.20 4.54
CA ARG A 435 -6.74 -9.24 5.34
C ARG A 435 -5.89 -8.35 4.47
N HIS A 436 -6.05 -7.04 4.61
CA HIS A 436 -5.22 -6.05 3.94
C HIS A 436 -3.79 -6.06 4.50
N GLY A 437 -2.80 -6.24 3.62
CA GLY A 437 -1.40 -6.48 4.01
C GLY A 437 -0.72 -5.35 4.77
N VAL A 438 -1.19 -4.10 4.64
CA VAL A 438 -0.63 -2.93 5.32
C VAL A 438 -1.56 -2.39 6.40
N ARG A 439 -2.85 -2.23 6.08
CA ARG A 439 -3.82 -1.63 7.01
C ARG A 439 -4.33 -2.59 8.06
N LEU A 440 -4.14 -3.90 7.85
CA LEU A 440 -4.64 -4.97 8.71
C LEU A 440 -6.16 -4.94 8.90
N GLU A 441 -6.88 -4.28 8.00
CA GLU A 441 -8.33 -4.39 7.88
C GLU A 441 -8.70 -5.82 7.48
N GLU A 442 -9.82 -6.31 7.97
CA GLU A 442 -10.31 -7.65 7.68
C GLU A 442 -11.73 -7.63 7.11
N LYS A 443 -12.01 -8.58 6.24
CA LYS A 443 -13.32 -8.91 5.71
C LYS A 443 -13.57 -10.38 5.97
N GLU A 444 -14.73 -10.74 6.43
CA GLU A 444 -15.09 -12.12 6.69
C GLU A 444 -16.11 -12.61 5.65
N LEU A 445 -15.83 -13.75 5.06
CA LEU A 445 -16.62 -14.36 4.00
C LEU A 445 -17.03 -15.79 4.40
N PRO A 446 -18.18 -16.26 4.01
CA PRO A 446 -18.53 -17.67 4.13
C PRO A 446 -17.61 -18.51 3.25
N VAL A 447 -17.44 -19.78 3.62
CA VAL A 447 -16.78 -20.79 2.81
C VAL A 447 -17.62 -22.06 2.83
N GLU A 448 -17.85 -22.62 1.64
CA GLU A 448 -18.48 -23.93 1.50
C GLU A 448 -17.40 -24.99 1.56
N ILE A 449 -17.52 -25.94 2.51
CA ILE A 449 -16.56 -27.03 2.65
C ILE A 449 -17.33 -28.34 2.70
N ALA A 450 -17.08 -29.21 1.71
CA ALA A 450 -17.64 -30.53 1.60
C ALA A 450 -16.62 -31.52 1.05
N ASP A 451 -16.56 -32.71 1.61
CA ASP A 451 -15.69 -33.83 1.13
C ASP A 451 -14.21 -33.43 0.98
N GLY A 452 -13.71 -32.62 1.91
CA GLY A 452 -12.32 -32.14 1.88
C GLY A 452 -12.01 -31.11 0.78
N ARG A 453 -13.04 -30.60 0.10
CA ARG A 453 -12.93 -29.52 -0.90
C ARG A 453 -13.59 -28.27 -0.36
N PHE A 454 -13.13 -27.11 -0.81
CA PHE A 454 -13.72 -25.83 -0.46
C PHE A 454 -14.02 -24.99 -1.69
N THR A 455 -15.06 -24.16 -1.58
CA THR A 455 -15.39 -23.10 -2.54
C THR A 455 -15.57 -21.79 -1.79
N VAL A 456 -14.90 -20.74 -2.27
CA VAL A 456 -15.03 -19.36 -1.79
C VAL A 456 -15.47 -18.48 -2.93
N ARG A 457 -16.49 -17.66 -2.69
CA ARG A 457 -17.00 -16.66 -3.63
C ARG A 457 -16.66 -15.28 -3.09
N ILE A 458 -16.09 -14.44 -3.93
CA ILE A 458 -15.59 -13.11 -3.55
C ILE A 458 -16.11 -12.10 -4.57
N GLU A 459 -16.95 -11.18 -4.09
CA GLU A 459 -17.32 -9.98 -4.81
C GLU A 459 -16.43 -8.82 -4.36
N PRO A 460 -15.36 -8.45 -5.09
CA PRO A 460 -14.41 -7.45 -4.61
C PRO A 460 -15.01 -6.04 -4.51
N GLU A 461 -16.10 -5.78 -5.23
CA GLU A 461 -16.83 -4.49 -5.18
C GLU A 461 -17.86 -4.43 -4.05
N ALA A 462 -18.26 -5.57 -3.51
CA ALA A 462 -19.27 -5.70 -2.44
C ALA A 462 -18.76 -6.59 -1.32
N ALA A 463 -17.51 -6.44 -0.92
CA ALA A 463 -16.96 -7.28 0.15
C ALA A 463 -17.64 -6.97 1.49
N PRO A 464 -18.14 -7.99 2.20
CA PRO A 464 -18.84 -7.81 3.46
C PRO A 464 -17.89 -7.18 4.50
N GLN A 465 -18.44 -6.36 5.36
CA GLN A 465 -17.74 -5.85 6.53
C GLN A 465 -17.96 -6.83 7.70
N VAL A 466 -17.07 -6.81 8.68
CA VAL A 466 -17.31 -7.52 9.96
C VAL A 466 -18.56 -6.96 10.64
N SER A 467 -18.85 -5.68 10.39
CA SER A 467 -20.09 -5.01 10.80
C SER A 467 -20.37 -3.84 9.86
N GLY A 468 -21.58 -3.73 9.37
CA GLY A 468 -22.02 -2.65 8.47
C GLY A 468 -22.17 -3.08 7.00
N PRO A 469 -22.36 -2.12 6.10
CA PRO A 469 -22.67 -2.39 4.71
C PRO A 469 -21.49 -3.02 3.96
N GLU A 470 -21.79 -3.75 2.92
CA GLU A 470 -20.81 -4.20 1.95
C GLU A 470 -20.12 -3.01 1.30
N LEU A 471 -18.79 -3.06 1.20
CA LEU A 471 -17.99 -1.99 0.63
C LEU A 471 -16.93 -2.57 -0.31
N PRO A 472 -16.54 -1.83 -1.34
CA PRO A 472 -15.45 -2.23 -2.23
C PRO A 472 -14.14 -2.48 -1.46
N LEU A 473 -13.34 -3.44 -1.93
CA LEU A 473 -11.98 -3.61 -1.42
C LEU A 473 -11.19 -2.33 -1.70
N CYS A 474 -10.52 -1.78 -0.67
CA CYS A 474 -9.65 -0.63 -0.85
C CYS A 474 -8.33 -1.02 -1.53
N PRO A 475 -7.64 -0.06 -2.20
CA PRO A 475 -6.37 -0.32 -2.87
C PRO A 475 -5.32 -0.92 -1.94
N GLY A 476 -4.61 -1.92 -2.45
CA GLY A 476 -3.59 -2.71 -1.77
C GLY A 476 -3.89 -4.20 -1.79
N ARG A 477 -2.99 -4.99 -1.25
CA ARG A 477 -3.06 -6.45 -1.32
C ARG A 477 -3.88 -7.03 -0.20
N TRP A 478 -4.86 -7.85 -0.54
CA TRP A 478 -5.75 -8.55 0.36
C TRP A 478 -5.42 -10.04 0.35
N TYR A 479 -4.83 -10.53 1.44
CA TYR A 479 -4.43 -11.93 1.60
C TYR A 479 -5.57 -12.76 2.18
N LEU A 480 -5.68 -14.02 1.76
CA LEU A 480 -6.72 -14.96 2.16
C LEU A 480 -6.22 -15.87 3.30
N PHE A 481 -7.08 -16.03 4.30
CA PHE A 481 -6.86 -16.94 5.42
C PHE A 481 -8.14 -17.71 5.75
N PHE A 482 -7.99 -18.94 6.26
CA PHE A 482 -9.07 -19.62 6.96
C PHE A 482 -8.96 -19.34 8.45
N ARG A 483 -10.11 -19.14 9.08
CA ARG A 483 -10.25 -18.92 10.53
C ARG A 483 -11.47 -19.68 11.03
N ASP A 484 -11.43 -20.18 12.29
CA ASP A 484 -12.62 -20.75 12.94
C ASP A 484 -13.70 -19.68 13.07
N VAL A 485 -14.97 -20.07 12.84
CA VAL A 485 -16.10 -19.12 12.84
C VAL A 485 -16.13 -18.33 14.15
N ASP A 486 -15.91 -19.01 15.28
CA ASP A 486 -15.97 -18.40 16.61
C ASP A 486 -14.63 -17.76 17.05
N ALA A 487 -13.55 -17.95 16.25
CA ALA A 487 -12.24 -17.40 16.59
C ALA A 487 -12.09 -15.96 16.10
N TRP A 488 -11.43 -15.17 16.93
CA TRP A 488 -11.00 -13.80 16.62
C TRP A 488 -9.47 -13.64 16.70
N ASP A 489 -8.78 -14.65 17.26
CA ASP A 489 -7.33 -14.65 17.38
C ASP A 489 -6.65 -14.94 16.04
N LYS A 490 -5.94 -13.94 15.55
CA LYS A 490 -5.19 -14.00 14.29
C LYS A 490 -4.02 -14.99 14.31
N SER A 491 -3.55 -15.38 15.48
CA SER A 491 -2.42 -16.30 15.62
C SER A 491 -2.73 -17.70 15.09
N ARG A 492 -4.02 -18.05 15.00
CA ARG A 492 -4.52 -19.32 14.48
C ARG A 492 -4.95 -19.28 13.03
N ASP A 493 -4.78 -18.15 12.33
CA ASP A 493 -5.16 -18.02 10.93
C ASP A 493 -4.32 -18.92 10.04
N ILE A 494 -4.99 -19.70 9.20
CA ILE A 494 -4.36 -20.63 8.26
C ILE A 494 -4.30 -19.95 6.88
N PRO A 495 -3.10 -19.63 6.34
CA PRO A 495 -3.01 -18.99 5.04
C PRO A 495 -3.49 -19.90 3.92
N VAL A 496 -4.28 -19.33 3.01
CA VAL A 496 -4.66 -19.99 1.76
C VAL A 496 -3.46 -19.94 0.81
N THR A 497 -3.10 -21.09 0.25
CA THR A 497 -1.93 -21.23 -0.61
C THR A 497 -2.32 -21.79 -1.97
N LEU A 498 -1.49 -21.52 -2.99
CA LEU A 498 -1.70 -21.97 -4.35
C LEU A 498 -0.97 -23.30 -4.58
N ARG A 499 -1.53 -24.17 -5.40
CA ARG A 499 -0.86 -25.36 -5.90
C ARG A 499 0.25 -24.94 -6.89
N PRO A 500 1.46 -25.54 -6.84
CA PRO A 500 2.57 -25.14 -7.73
C PRO A 500 2.23 -25.20 -9.22
N GLU A 501 1.37 -26.10 -9.64
CA GLU A 501 0.94 -26.27 -11.03
C GLU A 501 0.11 -25.09 -11.55
N GLN A 502 -0.61 -24.40 -10.66
CA GLN A 502 -1.46 -23.24 -10.99
C GLN A 502 -0.69 -21.91 -11.09
N VAL A 503 0.58 -21.91 -10.76
CA VAL A 503 1.40 -20.67 -10.81
C VAL A 503 1.51 -20.07 -12.20
N GLY A 504 1.44 -20.92 -13.23
CA GLY A 504 1.47 -20.46 -14.63
C GLY A 504 0.23 -19.68 -15.07
N GLU A 505 -0.86 -19.75 -14.33
CA GLU A 505 -2.11 -19.04 -14.60
C GLU A 505 -2.13 -17.63 -13.99
N LEU A 506 -1.15 -17.29 -13.16
CA LEU A 506 -1.03 -15.97 -12.53
C LEU A 506 -0.09 -15.02 -13.31
N PRO A 507 -0.33 -13.71 -13.26
CA PRO A 507 -1.45 -13.05 -12.60
C PRO A 507 -2.78 -13.23 -13.35
N LEU A 508 -3.87 -13.49 -12.61
CA LEU A 508 -5.23 -13.48 -13.15
C LEU A 508 -5.81 -12.08 -12.99
N SER A 509 -6.07 -11.39 -14.10
CA SER A 509 -6.71 -10.06 -14.10
C SER A 509 -8.16 -10.16 -14.56
N PHE A 510 -9.06 -9.45 -13.89
CA PHE A 510 -10.48 -9.41 -14.23
C PHE A 510 -11.09 -8.05 -13.88
N THR A 511 -12.26 -7.79 -14.43
CA THR A 511 -13.04 -6.58 -14.16
C THR A 511 -14.26 -6.93 -13.33
N GLY A 512 -14.48 -6.17 -12.25
CA GLY A 512 -15.66 -6.32 -11.43
C GLY A 512 -16.93 -5.84 -12.13
N PRO A 513 -18.11 -6.06 -11.54
CA PRO A 513 -19.38 -5.61 -12.11
C PRO A 513 -19.43 -4.08 -12.22
N GLN A 514 -20.14 -3.60 -13.24
CA GLN A 514 -20.44 -2.18 -13.36
C GLN A 514 -21.52 -1.81 -12.34
N ARG A 515 -21.22 -0.86 -11.48
CA ARG A 515 -22.17 -0.31 -10.51
C ARG A 515 -22.77 1.01 -11.02
N ALA A 516 -23.95 1.34 -10.54
CA ALA A 516 -24.61 2.60 -10.87
C ALA A 516 -23.69 3.81 -10.58
N GLY A 517 -23.48 4.68 -11.55
CA GLY A 517 -22.64 5.88 -11.45
C GLY A 517 -21.13 5.66 -11.41
N GLY A 518 -20.62 4.41 -11.36
CA GLY A 518 -19.22 4.07 -11.29
C GLY A 518 -18.65 3.43 -12.57
N GLN A 519 -17.36 3.58 -12.80
CA GLN A 519 -16.66 2.76 -13.81
C GLN A 519 -16.28 1.39 -13.22
N PRO A 520 -16.35 0.30 -14.03
CA PRO A 520 -15.89 -1.01 -13.61
C PRO A 520 -14.43 -0.96 -13.19
N ARG A 521 -14.10 -1.55 -12.05
CA ARG A 521 -12.72 -1.62 -11.56
C ARG A 521 -12.05 -2.92 -11.95
N ALA A 522 -10.79 -2.84 -12.28
CA ALA A 522 -9.97 -4.01 -12.51
C ALA A 522 -9.36 -4.53 -11.19
N PHE A 523 -9.20 -5.85 -11.14
CA PHE A 523 -8.61 -6.58 -10.02
C PHE A 523 -7.57 -7.55 -10.54
N THR A 524 -6.51 -7.75 -9.78
CA THR A 524 -5.50 -8.76 -10.07
C THR A 524 -5.39 -9.73 -8.91
N VAL A 525 -5.49 -11.03 -9.19
CA VAL A 525 -5.12 -12.10 -8.28
C VAL A 525 -3.69 -12.51 -8.60
N ASP A 526 -2.84 -12.50 -7.60
CA ASP A 526 -1.45 -12.95 -7.73
C ASP A 526 -1.00 -13.58 -6.41
N ARG A 527 0.24 -14.01 -6.34
CA ARG A 527 0.82 -14.66 -5.17
C ARG A 527 2.05 -13.92 -4.66
N ARG A 528 2.45 -14.23 -3.45
CA ARG A 528 3.68 -13.75 -2.83
C ARG A 528 4.42 -14.92 -2.14
N GLU A 529 5.47 -14.61 -1.40
CA GLU A 529 6.26 -15.57 -0.63
C GLU A 529 5.41 -16.66 0.01
N PHE A 530 5.87 -17.91 -0.08
CA PHE A 530 5.17 -19.12 0.38
C PHE A 530 3.84 -19.40 -0.33
N ASP A 531 3.72 -19.00 -1.60
CA ASP A 531 2.54 -19.21 -2.45
C ASP A 531 1.22 -18.71 -1.88
N ARG A 532 1.28 -17.73 -0.98
CA ARG A 532 0.09 -17.06 -0.46
C ARG A 532 -0.53 -16.19 -1.53
N ILE A 533 -1.79 -16.44 -1.82
CA ILE A 533 -2.56 -15.65 -2.79
C ILE A 533 -3.07 -14.34 -2.20
N PHE A 534 -3.19 -13.35 -3.06
CA PHE A 534 -3.81 -12.07 -2.71
C PHE A 534 -4.63 -11.54 -3.87
N ILE A 535 -5.59 -10.67 -3.55
CA ILE A 535 -6.37 -9.88 -4.50
C ILE A 535 -5.89 -8.42 -4.36
N GLU A 536 -5.58 -7.76 -5.46
CA GLU A 536 -5.17 -6.36 -5.49
C GLU A 536 -6.10 -5.58 -6.43
N PRO A 537 -6.94 -4.67 -5.90
CA PRO A 537 -7.69 -3.72 -6.71
C PRO A 537 -6.75 -2.80 -7.47
N GLU A 538 -6.94 -2.65 -8.76
CA GLU A 538 -6.17 -1.71 -9.56
C GLU A 538 -6.62 -0.27 -9.31
N ARG A 539 -5.73 0.68 -9.58
CA ARG A 539 -6.07 2.09 -9.50
C ARG A 539 -6.87 2.54 -10.72
N MET A 540 -7.67 3.59 -10.54
CA MET A 540 -8.47 4.19 -11.63
C MET A 540 -7.62 5.02 -12.61
N LEU A 541 -6.39 4.63 -12.84
CA LEU A 541 -5.47 5.29 -13.78
C LEU A 541 -5.16 4.38 -14.94
N GLY A 542 -5.17 4.92 -16.14
CA GLY A 542 -4.73 4.20 -17.32
C GLY A 542 -3.22 3.89 -17.29
N PRO A 543 -2.74 2.94 -18.08
CA PRO A 543 -1.32 2.57 -18.12
C PRO A 543 -0.39 3.76 -18.46
N ASP A 544 -0.85 4.74 -19.22
CA ASP A 544 -0.13 5.95 -19.64
C ASP A 544 -0.27 7.12 -18.64
N GLU A 545 -0.92 6.91 -17.49
CA GLU A 545 -1.13 7.91 -16.46
C GLU A 545 -0.32 7.64 -15.19
N HIS A 546 0.23 6.43 -15.04
CA HIS A 546 0.99 6.04 -13.86
C HIS A 546 2.42 6.60 -13.83
N GLY A 547 2.88 6.93 -12.63
CA GLY A 547 4.26 7.29 -12.32
C GLY A 547 4.57 8.78 -12.44
N ALA A 548 5.64 9.20 -11.78
CA ALA A 548 6.01 10.61 -11.64
C ALA A 548 6.20 11.34 -12.98
N TYR A 549 6.78 10.69 -13.97
CA TYR A 549 6.99 11.27 -15.31
C TYR A 549 5.68 11.62 -15.99
N ARG A 550 4.74 10.67 -16.07
CA ARG A 550 3.44 10.87 -16.72
C ARG A 550 2.58 11.87 -15.99
N GLN A 551 2.59 11.82 -14.66
CA GLN A 551 1.90 12.80 -13.82
C GLN A 551 2.46 14.22 -13.98
N ARG A 552 3.76 14.38 -14.23
CA ARG A 552 4.34 15.67 -14.57
C ARG A 552 3.84 16.16 -15.93
N ILE A 553 3.86 15.32 -16.96
CA ILE A 553 3.35 15.68 -18.31
C ILE A 553 1.87 16.06 -18.25
N LEU A 554 1.06 15.31 -17.49
CA LEU A 554 -0.36 15.63 -17.31
C LEU A 554 -0.56 16.99 -16.64
N ARG A 555 0.24 17.35 -15.63
CA ARG A 555 0.12 18.63 -14.93
C ARG A 555 0.73 19.81 -15.70
N GLU A 556 1.93 19.64 -16.24
CA GLU A 556 2.69 20.76 -16.83
C GLU A 556 2.35 21.02 -18.29
N GLU A 557 1.89 20.01 -19.02
CA GLU A 557 1.59 20.12 -20.43
C GLU A 557 0.08 19.96 -20.71
N TYR A 558 -0.50 18.80 -20.38
CA TYR A 558 -1.89 18.52 -20.71
C TYR A 558 -2.89 19.45 -19.99
N PHE A 559 -2.75 19.64 -18.68
CA PHE A 559 -3.60 20.55 -17.90
C PHE A 559 -3.54 21.97 -18.46
N GLN A 560 -2.36 22.47 -18.83
CA GLN A 560 -2.22 23.81 -19.41
C GLN A 560 -2.92 23.93 -20.77
N GLN A 561 -2.77 22.90 -21.63
CA GLN A 561 -3.49 22.85 -22.91
C GLN A 561 -5.02 22.87 -22.70
N GLN A 562 -5.53 22.13 -21.71
CA GLN A 562 -6.96 22.12 -21.42
C GLN A 562 -7.47 23.47 -20.87
N ARG A 563 -6.62 24.26 -20.25
CA ARG A 563 -6.98 25.62 -19.78
C ARG A 563 -7.19 26.62 -20.90
N GLU A 564 -6.70 26.36 -22.10
CA GLU A 564 -6.92 27.19 -23.29
C GLU A 564 -8.32 26.98 -23.90
N LEU A 565 -8.96 25.84 -23.59
CA LEU A 565 -10.29 25.51 -24.07
C LEU A 565 -11.38 26.21 -23.24
N PRO A 566 -12.59 26.43 -23.78
CA PRO A 566 -13.72 27.04 -23.06
C PRO A 566 -14.07 26.29 -21.76
N LEU A 567 -14.54 27.01 -20.76
CA LEU A 567 -15.16 26.42 -19.58
C LEU A 567 -16.39 25.60 -19.96
N ARG A 568 -16.65 24.54 -19.22
CA ARG A 568 -17.86 23.71 -19.32
C ARG A 568 -18.79 24.09 -18.17
N ASP A 569 -20.07 24.01 -18.41
CA ASP A 569 -21.08 24.17 -17.35
C ASP A 569 -21.12 22.87 -16.52
N ALA A 570 -20.10 22.75 -15.68
CA ALA A 570 -19.83 21.58 -14.84
C ALA A 570 -19.40 22.03 -13.43
N VAL A 571 -19.75 21.22 -12.45
CA VAL A 571 -19.28 21.31 -11.07
C VAL A 571 -18.39 20.13 -10.78
N LEU A 572 -17.14 20.39 -10.44
CA LEU A 572 -16.18 19.37 -10.01
C LEU A 572 -16.13 19.32 -8.49
N TYR A 573 -16.28 18.12 -7.93
CA TYR A 573 -16.28 17.87 -6.48
C TYR A 573 -15.06 17.09 -6.05
N LEU A 574 -14.46 17.48 -4.92
CA LEU A 574 -13.38 16.75 -4.26
C LEU A 574 -13.64 16.70 -2.76
N SER A 575 -14.07 15.55 -2.26
CA SER A 575 -14.26 15.32 -0.82
C SER A 575 -13.14 14.44 -0.25
N LEU A 576 -12.49 14.94 0.81
CA LEU A 576 -11.46 14.27 1.60
C LEU A 576 -10.38 13.60 0.71
N GLY A 577 -9.94 14.33 -0.33
CA GLY A 577 -8.92 13.86 -1.27
C GLY A 577 -9.41 12.74 -2.19
N GLY A 578 -10.69 12.73 -2.57
CA GLY A 578 -11.30 11.74 -3.46
C GLY A 578 -11.61 10.39 -2.81
N LYS A 579 -11.68 10.34 -1.48
CA LYS A 579 -11.88 9.08 -0.73
C LYS A 579 -13.30 8.82 -0.31
N GLN A 580 -14.17 9.81 -0.41
CA GLN A 580 -15.55 9.71 0.06
C GLN A 580 -16.49 10.54 -0.82
N PHE A 581 -17.72 10.07 -0.94
CA PHE A 581 -18.88 10.87 -1.36
C PHE A 581 -19.59 11.33 -0.09
N SER A 582 -19.20 12.49 0.44
CA SER A 582 -19.60 12.92 1.77
C SER A 582 -19.34 14.41 2.02
N ASP A 583 -19.67 14.87 3.23
CA ASP A 583 -19.34 16.21 3.73
C ASP A 583 -20.02 17.32 2.91
N SER A 584 -19.59 18.56 3.10
CA SER A 584 -20.17 19.73 2.44
C SER A 584 -20.21 19.67 0.90
N PRO A 585 -19.21 19.08 0.19
CA PRO A 585 -19.33 18.90 -1.25
C PRO A 585 -20.52 18.02 -1.67
N ARG A 586 -20.88 16.99 -0.87
CA ARG A 586 -22.10 16.19 -1.10
C ARG A 586 -23.35 17.01 -0.93
N SER A 587 -23.45 17.82 0.13
CA SER A 587 -24.61 18.67 0.36
C SER A 587 -24.82 19.68 -0.78
N VAL A 588 -23.71 20.28 -1.28
CA VAL A 588 -23.77 21.20 -2.43
C VAL A 588 -24.24 20.47 -3.69
N HIS A 589 -23.78 19.25 -3.94
CA HIS A 589 -24.22 18.42 -5.05
C HIS A 589 -25.72 18.13 -4.97
N GLU A 590 -26.20 17.60 -3.84
CA GLU A 590 -27.61 17.28 -3.60
C GLU A 590 -28.51 18.51 -3.76
N GLU A 591 -28.09 19.68 -3.33
CA GLU A 591 -28.84 20.94 -3.46
C GLU A 591 -28.93 21.41 -4.91
N LEU A 592 -27.84 21.32 -5.69
CA LEU A 592 -27.86 21.68 -7.11
C LEU A 592 -28.78 20.76 -7.90
N VAL A 593 -28.78 19.47 -7.61
CA VAL A 593 -29.69 18.48 -8.20
C VAL A 593 -31.14 18.80 -7.81
N ARG A 594 -31.41 19.06 -6.54
CA ARG A 594 -32.74 19.44 -6.04
C ARG A 594 -33.30 20.70 -6.70
N ARG A 595 -32.42 21.68 -7.00
CA ARG A 595 -32.81 22.91 -7.72
C ARG A 595 -32.92 22.72 -9.23
N GLY A 596 -32.54 21.58 -9.78
CA GLY A 596 -32.53 21.32 -11.21
C GLY A 596 -31.55 22.21 -11.99
N VAL A 597 -30.44 22.64 -11.38
CA VAL A 597 -29.43 23.46 -12.05
C VAL A 597 -28.79 22.65 -13.17
N PRO A 598 -28.80 23.13 -14.44
CA PRO A 598 -28.37 22.34 -15.60
C PRO A 598 -26.84 22.32 -15.74
N VAL A 599 -26.17 21.64 -14.86
CA VAL A 599 -24.70 21.46 -14.83
C VAL A 599 -24.33 19.99 -14.83
N GLU A 600 -23.16 19.66 -15.40
CA GLU A 600 -22.56 18.33 -15.27
C GLU A 600 -21.95 18.17 -13.88
N HIS A 601 -22.24 17.08 -13.19
CA HIS A 601 -21.66 16.77 -11.88
C HIS A 601 -20.49 15.80 -12.02
N ILE A 602 -19.27 16.24 -11.70
CA ILE A 602 -18.04 15.44 -11.82
C ILE A 602 -17.41 15.23 -10.45
N TRP A 603 -17.19 13.96 -10.06
CA TRP A 603 -16.57 13.61 -8.79
C TRP A 603 -15.20 13.00 -8.98
N ILE A 604 -14.21 13.55 -8.29
CA ILE A 604 -12.86 12.97 -8.26
C ILE A 604 -12.82 11.84 -7.22
N GLN A 605 -12.31 10.67 -7.63
CA GLN A 605 -12.05 9.52 -6.75
C GLN A 605 -10.59 9.06 -6.81
N ASP A 606 -10.03 8.70 -5.65
CA ASP A 606 -8.71 8.05 -5.54
C ASP A 606 -8.83 6.51 -5.63
N SER A 607 -9.97 5.98 -5.19
CA SER A 607 -10.28 4.53 -5.19
C SER A 607 -11.79 4.37 -5.24
N GLY A 608 -12.27 3.27 -5.81
CA GLY A 608 -13.70 3.01 -5.96
C GLY A 608 -14.49 3.32 -4.68
N LEU A 609 -15.48 4.17 -4.82
CA LEU A 609 -16.45 4.46 -3.77
C LEU A 609 -17.66 3.53 -3.90
N PRO A 610 -18.34 3.24 -2.79
CA PRO A 610 -19.67 2.66 -2.90
C PRO A 610 -20.57 3.64 -3.66
N GLU A 611 -21.66 3.15 -4.14
CA GLU A 611 -22.73 3.83 -4.84
C GLU A 611 -22.60 5.35 -5.01
N MET A 612 -22.42 5.78 -6.23
CA MET A 612 -22.52 7.20 -6.62
C MET A 612 -23.93 7.46 -7.17
N PRO A 613 -24.47 8.65 -6.98
CA PRO A 613 -25.75 9.00 -7.60
C PRO A 613 -25.63 8.91 -9.13
N PRO A 614 -26.70 8.53 -9.85
CA PRO A 614 -26.66 8.26 -11.28
C PRO A 614 -26.26 9.45 -12.14
N GLU A 615 -26.51 10.67 -11.68
CA GLU A 615 -26.11 11.92 -12.33
C GLU A 615 -24.63 12.26 -12.15
N ALA A 616 -23.93 11.58 -11.25
CA ALA A 616 -22.52 11.85 -10.97
C ALA A 616 -21.61 11.10 -11.95
N ARG A 617 -20.80 11.83 -12.70
CA ARG A 617 -19.69 11.29 -13.46
C ARG A 617 -18.45 11.17 -12.56
N VAL A 618 -17.83 10.00 -12.53
CA VAL A 618 -16.64 9.75 -11.71
C VAL A 618 -15.37 9.82 -12.56
N VAL A 619 -14.33 10.48 -12.03
CA VAL A 619 -13.00 10.54 -12.65
C VAL A 619 -11.92 10.15 -11.62
N GLY A 620 -10.94 9.35 -12.05
CA GLY A 620 -9.85 8.92 -11.16
C GLY A 620 -8.91 10.07 -10.80
N TRP A 621 -8.52 10.19 -9.53
CA TRP A 621 -7.54 11.20 -9.11
C TRP A 621 -6.21 11.03 -9.88
N GLY A 622 -5.82 12.09 -10.59
CA GLY A 622 -4.61 12.09 -11.43
C GLY A 622 -4.77 11.48 -12.81
N SER A 623 -5.98 11.08 -13.22
CA SER A 623 -6.27 10.69 -14.59
C SER A 623 -6.28 11.90 -15.52
N ARG A 624 -6.15 11.65 -16.82
CA ARG A 624 -6.30 12.68 -17.86
C ARG A 624 -7.64 13.42 -17.74
N GLU A 625 -8.71 12.68 -17.51
CA GLU A 625 -10.06 13.22 -17.30
C GLU A 625 -10.14 14.11 -16.06
N CYS A 626 -9.44 13.75 -14.98
CA CYS A 626 -9.35 14.58 -13.78
C CYS A 626 -8.66 15.93 -14.07
N TYR A 627 -7.55 15.92 -14.80
CA TYR A 627 -6.87 17.17 -15.17
C TYR A 627 -7.70 18.02 -16.14
N GLU A 628 -8.40 17.39 -17.07
CA GLU A 628 -9.36 18.11 -17.93
C GLU A 628 -10.49 18.76 -17.11
N ALA A 629 -11.10 17.99 -16.21
CA ALA A 629 -12.17 18.48 -15.36
C ALA A 629 -11.71 19.64 -14.46
N LEU A 630 -10.53 19.54 -13.84
CA LEU A 630 -9.92 20.63 -13.08
C LEU A 630 -9.67 21.90 -13.91
N ALA A 631 -9.28 21.73 -15.16
CA ALA A 631 -8.99 22.86 -16.08
C ALA A 631 -10.26 23.54 -16.61
N ARG A 632 -11.36 22.79 -16.78
CA ARG A 632 -12.50 23.25 -17.60
C ARG A 632 -13.82 23.36 -16.83
N SER A 633 -13.97 22.78 -15.64
CA SER A 633 -15.20 22.97 -14.86
C SER A 633 -15.34 24.42 -14.42
N ARG A 634 -16.52 25.01 -14.64
CA ARG A 634 -16.84 26.38 -14.21
C ARG A 634 -16.83 26.51 -12.69
N TYR A 635 -17.26 25.48 -11.99
CA TYR A 635 -17.32 25.45 -10.54
C TYR A 635 -16.47 24.28 -10.01
N VAL A 636 -15.71 24.53 -8.95
CA VAL A 636 -14.89 23.51 -8.27
C VAL A 636 -15.17 23.60 -6.76
N VAL A 637 -15.74 22.56 -6.19
CA VAL A 637 -16.13 22.51 -4.77
C VAL A 637 -15.24 21.48 -4.05
N VAL A 638 -14.46 21.95 -3.10
CA VAL A 638 -13.49 21.10 -2.40
C VAL A 638 -13.55 21.34 -0.89
N ASN A 639 -13.21 20.29 -0.10
CA ASN A 639 -13.00 20.43 1.34
C ASN A 639 -11.55 20.12 1.76
N THR A 640 -10.66 19.87 0.80
CA THR A 640 -9.21 19.66 0.99
C THR A 640 -8.44 20.41 -0.09
N ALA A 641 -7.10 20.49 0.06
CA ALA A 641 -6.26 21.14 -0.95
C ALA A 641 -6.20 20.31 -2.24
N ILE A 642 -6.19 20.99 -3.39
CA ILE A 642 -5.98 20.38 -4.71
C ILE A 642 -4.49 20.09 -4.94
N GLY A 643 -3.62 21.05 -4.61
CA GLY A 643 -2.17 20.98 -4.75
C GLY A 643 -1.58 22.32 -5.20
N ASP A 644 -0.31 22.56 -4.90
CA ASP A 644 0.39 23.83 -5.14
C ASP A 644 0.51 24.21 -6.63
N TRP A 645 0.32 23.23 -7.52
CA TRP A 645 0.38 23.42 -8.97
C TRP A 645 -0.91 23.94 -9.57
N PHE A 646 -2.02 23.86 -8.83
CA PHE A 646 -3.33 24.31 -9.30
C PHE A 646 -3.42 25.82 -9.24
N VAL A 647 -3.89 26.41 -10.34
CA VAL A 647 -4.16 27.84 -10.47
C VAL A 647 -5.52 28.01 -11.11
N THR A 648 -6.39 28.79 -10.48
CA THR A 648 -7.70 29.17 -11.04
C THR A 648 -7.55 29.96 -12.33
N ARG A 649 -8.59 30.00 -13.15
CA ARG A 649 -8.62 30.77 -14.39
C ARG A 649 -9.83 31.71 -14.39
N PRO A 650 -9.81 32.80 -15.20
CA PRO A 650 -10.96 33.71 -15.32
C PRO A 650 -12.25 32.95 -15.66
N GLY A 651 -13.34 33.29 -14.93
CA GLY A 651 -14.65 32.66 -15.07
C GLY A 651 -14.81 31.31 -14.36
N GLN A 652 -13.77 30.74 -13.80
CA GLN A 652 -13.84 29.57 -12.93
C GLN A 652 -14.02 30.02 -11.48
N LYS A 653 -14.92 29.39 -10.75
CA LYS A 653 -15.12 29.63 -9.31
C LYS A 653 -14.72 28.41 -8.49
N VAL A 654 -13.88 28.61 -7.50
CA VAL A 654 -13.37 27.57 -6.62
C VAL A 654 -13.79 27.83 -5.19
N VAL A 655 -14.59 26.92 -4.65
CA VAL A 655 -15.18 26.99 -3.31
C VAL A 655 -14.47 26.01 -2.39
N GLN A 656 -13.87 26.51 -1.32
CA GLN A 656 -13.32 25.71 -0.24
C GLN A 656 -14.35 25.59 0.88
N THR A 657 -14.92 24.40 1.06
CA THR A 657 -15.93 24.19 2.11
C THR A 657 -15.33 23.81 3.46
N TRP A 658 -14.03 23.55 3.51
CA TRP A 658 -13.33 23.09 4.71
C TRP A 658 -13.95 21.79 5.27
N HIS A 659 -13.49 21.33 6.44
CA HIS A 659 -13.91 20.03 6.99
C HIS A 659 -13.91 19.96 8.52
N GLY A 660 -14.01 21.08 9.24
CA GLY A 660 -14.20 21.08 10.69
C GLY A 660 -13.82 22.39 11.40
N THR A 661 -14.59 22.73 12.42
CA THR A 661 -14.29 23.85 13.33
C THR A 661 -12.99 23.57 14.09
N PRO A 662 -12.04 24.50 14.17
CA PRO A 662 -10.74 24.25 14.77
C PRO A 662 -10.78 24.25 16.29
N LEU A 663 -10.67 23.09 16.92
CA LEU A 663 -10.35 22.95 18.33
C LEU A 663 -8.83 22.97 18.55
N LYS A 664 -8.10 22.30 17.66
CA LYS A 664 -6.62 22.14 17.68
C LYS A 664 -5.96 23.24 16.87
N LYS A 665 -4.76 23.66 17.27
CA LYS A 665 -3.95 24.58 16.45
C LYS A 665 -3.71 24.02 15.05
N ILE A 666 -3.85 24.88 14.04
CA ILE A 666 -3.76 24.55 12.63
C ILE A 666 -2.91 25.57 11.87
N GLY A 667 -2.53 25.25 10.64
CA GLY A 667 -1.84 26.17 9.72
C GLY A 667 -0.57 26.78 10.30
N ALA A 668 -0.45 28.09 10.20
CA ALA A 668 0.70 28.87 10.71
C ALA A 668 0.82 28.86 12.23
N ASP A 669 -0.28 28.65 12.97
CA ASP A 669 -0.26 28.59 14.44
C ASP A 669 0.45 27.31 14.96
N LEU A 670 0.89 26.43 14.07
CA LEU A 670 1.77 25.30 14.36
C LEU A 670 3.26 25.64 14.30
N LEU A 671 3.64 26.83 13.91
CA LEU A 671 5.06 27.26 13.91
C LEU A 671 5.66 27.09 15.32
N GLY A 672 6.87 26.53 15.39
CA GLY A 672 7.54 26.26 16.65
C GLY A 672 7.07 24.99 17.40
N SER A 673 5.99 24.34 16.96
CA SER A 673 5.56 23.06 17.53
C SER A 673 6.30 21.87 16.89
N PRO A 674 6.32 20.69 17.53
CA PRO A 674 6.86 19.46 16.93
C PRO A 674 6.19 19.07 15.58
N LYS A 675 5.03 19.63 15.30
CA LYS A 675 4.25 19.42 14.08
C LYS A 675 4.52 20.42 12.98
N SER A 676 5.32 21.44 13.24
CA SER A 676 5.66 22.45 12.25
C SER A 676 6.23 21.82 10.99
N ASN A 677 5.62 22.15 9.86
CA ASN A 677 6.15 21.90 8.54
C ASN A 677 6.31 23.25 7.82
N PRO A 678 7.47 23.86 7.90
CA PRO A 678 7.69 25.19 7.34
C PRO A 678 7.34 25.29 5.85
N ALA A 679 7.64 24.25 5.06
CA ALA A 679 7.33 24.23 3.63
C ALA A 679 5.81 24.24 3.35
N TYR A 680 5.05 23.49 4.14
CA TYR A 680 3.59 23.54 4.06
C TYR A 680 3.06 24.92 4.43
N ILE A 681 3.53 25.50 5.54
CA ILE A 681 3.10 26.82 5.99
C ILE A 681 3.42 27.89 4.95
N ALA A 682 4.63 27.86 4.35
CA ALA A 682 5.02 28.75 3.28
C ALA A 682 4.16 28.63 2.01
N SER A 683 3.53 27.47 1.76
CA SER A 683 2.66 27.26 0.62
C SER A 683 1.22 27.76 0.83
N LEU A 684 0.82 28.00 2.08
CA LEU A 684 -0.58 28.35 2.40
C LEU A 684 -1.08 29.62 1.69
N PRO A 685 -0.35 30.76 1.65
CA PRO A 685 -0.82 31.97 0.97
C PRO A 685 -1.11 31.72 -0.52
N HIS A 686 -0.24 30.94 -1.19
CA HIS A 686 -0.46 30.59 -2.58
C HIS A 686 -1.71 29.71 -2.77
N SER A 687 -1.85 28.67 -1.95
CA SER A 687 -2.94 27.72 -2.04
C SER A 687 -4.29 28.36 -1.77
N TYR A 688 -4.37 29.25 -0.79
CA TYR A 688 -5.65 29.88 -0.40
C TYR A 688 -6.07 31.05 -1.29
N ARG A 689 -5.16 31.68 -2.03
CA ARG A 689 -5.50 32.67 -3.07
C ARG A 689 -6.24 32.08 -4.26
N GLN A 690 -6.28 30.75 -4.40
CA GLN A 690 -7.00 30.07 -5.48
C GLN A 690 -8.50 29.92 -5.23
N PHE A 691 -8.97 30.21 -4.01
CA PHE A 691 -10.37 30.09 -3.64
C PHE A 691 -11.10 31.43 -3.79
N ASP A 692 -12.27 31.41 -4.46
CA ASP A 692 -13.14 32.57 -4.51
C ASP A 692 -13.74 32.92 -3.14
N PHE A 693 -14.03 31.86 -2.37
CA PHE A 693 -14.35 31.97 -0.95
C PHE A 693 -14.12 30.67 -0.19
N VAL A 694 -13.96 30.83 1.11
CA VAL A 694 -13.78 29.73 2.07
C VAL A 694 -14.98 29.76 3.02
N VAL A 695 -15.70 28.64 3.10
CA VAL A 695 -16.86 28.49 3.98
C VAL A 695 -16.41 28.41 5.43
N SER A 696 -17.03 29.21 6.27
CA SER A 696 -16.88 29.21 7.71
C SER A 696 -18.22 28.95 8.40
N PRO A 697 -18.25 28.15 9.48
CA PRO A 697 -19.49 27.93 10.22
C PRO A 697 -19.87 29.12 11.10
N ASN A 698 -18.90 29.94 11.55
CA ASN A 698 -19.09 30.99 12.54
C ASN A 698 -17.90 31.96 12.60
N ALA A 699 -18.07 33.08 13.33
CA ALA A 699 -17.02 34.09 13.51
C ALA A 699 -15.73 33.57 14.17
N TYR A 700 -15.84 32.65 15.12
CA TYR A 700 -14.71 32.02 15.78
C TYR A 700 -13.79 31.29 14.74
N THR A 701 -14.40 30.52 13.85
CA THR A 701 -13.65 29.82 12.80
C THR A 701 -13.06 30.80 11.79
N THR A 702 -13.82 31.83 11.42
CA THR A 702 -13.37 32.89 10.51
C THR A 702 -12.11 33.58 11.02
N GLU A 703 -12.06 33.96 12.28
CA GLU A 703 -10.89 34.61 12.89
C GLU A 703 -9.66 33.72 12.82
N ILE A 704 -9.79 32.45 13.25
CA ILE A 704 -8.68 31.48 13.26
C ILE A 704 -8.20 31.18 11.85
N MET A 705 -9.11 30.87 10.93
CA MET A 705 -8.76 30.49 9.57
C MET A 705 -8.09 31.64 8.81
N SER A 706 -8.58 32.87 8.95
CA SER A 706 -8.00 34.04 8.32
C SER A 706 -6.53 34.18 8.70
N ARG A 707 -6.22 34.08 10.00
CA ARG A 707 -4.86 34.18 10.52
C ARG A 707 -4.00 32.94 10.16
N ALA A 708 -4.51 31.74 10.45
CA ALA A 708 -3.74 30.50 10.33
C ALA A 708 -3.42 30.10 8.89
N TYR A 709 -4.23 30.55 7.92
CA TYR A 709 -4.07 30.22 6.51
C TYR A 709 -3.79 31.44 5.62
N TYR A 710 -3.58 32.62 6.22
CA TYR A 710 -3.32 33.88 5.50
C TYR A 710 -4.41 34.24 4.51
N ILE A 711 -5.69 34.08 4.90
CA ILE A 711 -6.83 34.38 4.05
C ILE A 711 -7.19 35.87 4.23
N GLU A 712 -6.86 36.68 3.24
CA GLU A 712 -7.16 38.10 3.18
C GLU A 712 -8.51 38.34 2.46
N GLY A 713 -9.59 38.29 3.19
CA GLY A 713 -10.94 38.35 2.61
C GLY A 713 -11.41 36.97 2.10
N GLY A 714 -12.61 36.91 1.56
CA GLY A 714 -13.17 35.69 1.01
C GLY A 714 -13.64 34.63 2.01
N MET A 715 -13.61 34.89 3.32
CA MET A 715 -14.32 34.06 4.30
C MET A 715 -15.83 34.29 4.16
N PHE A 716 -16.58 33.19 4.24
CA PHE A 716 -18.03 33.22 4.11
C PHE A 716 -18.71 32.48 5.26
N GLU A 717 -19.26 33.24 6.19
CA GLU A 717 -19.97 32.70 7.34
C GLU A 717 -21.38 32.28 6.94
N SER A 718 -21.55 31.01 6.66
CA SER A 718 -22.82 30.43 6.21
C SER A 718 -23.33 29.29 7.07
N GLY A 719 -22.53 28.78 7.99
CA GLY A 719 -22.67 27.43 8.52
C GLY A 719 -21.97 26.42 7.61
N TYR A 720 -21.75 25.20 8.08
CA TYR A 720 -21.26 24.12 7.23
C TYR A 720 -22.44 23.42 6.52
N PRO A 721 -22.45 23.31 5.18
CA PRO A 721 -23.48 22.59 4.43
C PRO A 721 -23.79 21.19 4.95
N ARG A 722 -22.77 20.43 5.37
CA ARG A 722 -22.97 19.08 5.91
C ARG A 722 -23.83 19.02 7.17
N ASN A 723 -23.93 20.11 7.91
CA ASN A 723 -24.71 20.15 9.15
C ASN A 723 -26.21 20.43 8.93
N ASP A 724 -26.61 20.82 7.71
CA ASP A 724 -28.02 21.01 7.36
C ASP A 724 -28.83 19.73 7.52
N VAL A 725 -28.19 18.56 7.47
CA VAL A 725 -28.84 17.27 7.69
C VAL A 725 -29.56 17.15 9.03
N PHE A 726 -29.11 17.86 10.08
CA PHE A 726 -29.76 17.86 11.40
C PHE A 726 -31.09 18.60 11.42
N TYR A 727 -31.31 19.51 10.46
CA TYR A 727 -32.49 20.34 10.31
C TYR A 727 -33.37 19.85 9.16
N ALA A 728 -32.94 18.85 8.40
CA ALA A 728 -33.67 18.32 7.27
C ALA A 728 -35.00 17.66 7.70
N PRO A 729 -36.11 17.91 6.96
CA PRO A 729 -37.43 17.36 7.27
C PRO A 729 -37.42 15.80 7.27
N ASP A 730 -36.60 15.18 6.44
CA ASP A 730 -36.46 13.72 6.25
C ASP A 730 -35.37 13.10 7.13
N ARG A 731 -34.86 13.81 8.14
CA ARG A 731 -33.74 13.34 9.00
C ARG A 731 -34.03 12.00 9.68
N GLU A 732 -35.28 11.78 10.11
CA GLU A 732 -35.66 10.53 10.79
C GLU A 732 -35.73 9.36 9.82
N GLU A 733 -36.21 9.58 8.59
CA GLU A 733 -36.19 8.58 7.54
C GLU A 733 -34.76 8.23 7.12
N ARG A 734 -33.88 9.24 7.04
CA ARG A 734 -32.45 9.02 6.78
C ARG A 734 -31.84 8.18 7.91
N ALA A 735 -32.11 8.51 9.16
CA ALA A 735 -31.63 7.73 10.31
C ALA A 735 -32.13 6.27 10.28
N ALA A 736 -33.39 6.06 9.92
CA ALA A 736 -33.95 4.71 9.79
C ALA A 736 -33.22 3.90 8.72
N ARG A 737 -33.00 4.46 7.53
CA ARG A 737 -32.22 3.81 6.45
C ARG A 737 -30.80 3.49 6.87
N VAL A 738 -30.14 4.36 7.65
CA VAL A 738 -28.78 4.11 8.15
C VAL A 738 -28.78 2.98 9.19
N ARG A 739 -29.77 2.94 10.09
CA ARG A 739 -29.93 1.85 11.07
C ARG A 739 -30.11 0.49 10.36
N GLU A 740 -30.98 0.43 9.37
CA GLU A 740 -31.19 -0.76 8.53
C GLU A 740 -29.89 -1.17 7.83
N ARG A 741 -29.23 -0.23 7.15
CA ARG A 741 -27.96 -0.47 6.43
C ARG A 741 -26.83 -0.98 7.32
N LEU A 742 -26.79 -0.57 8.58
CA LEU A 742 -25.83 -1.03 9.58
C LEU A 742 -26.25 -2.32 10.28
N GLY A 743 -27.50 -2.76 10.09
CA GLY A 743 -28.07 -3.90 10.81
C GLY A 743 -28.10 -3.68 12.32
N LEU A 744 -28.42 -2.46 12.76
CA LEU A 744 -28.48 -2.14 14.19
C LEU A 744 -29.71 -2.75 14.84
N PRO A 745 -29.58 -3.37 16.02
CA PRO A 745 -30.72 -3.93 16.73
C PRO A 745 -31.71 -2.82 17.15
N GLU A 746 -33.00 -3.19 17.12
CA GLU A 746 -34.04 -2.29 17.60
C GLU A 746 -33.99 -2.11 19.12
N GLY A 747 -34.46 -0.96 19.61
CA GLY A 747 -34.59 -0.69 21.03
C GLY A 747 -33.31 -0.40 21.79
N LYS A 748 -32.12 -0.53 21.15
CA LYS A 748 -30.84 -0.22 21.80
C LYS A 748 -30.42 1.21 21.53
N LYS A 749 -29.84 1.87 22.55
CA LYS A 749 -29.16 3.19 22.41
C LYS A 749 -27.88 3.01 21.60
N VAL A 750 -27.66 3.90 20.66
CA VAL A 750 -26.50 3.89 19.78
C VAL A 750 -25.45 4.88 20.28
N VAL A 751 -24.30 4.36 20.65
CA VAL A 751 -23.15 5.16 21.09
C VAL A 751 -22.12 5.25 19.97
N LEU A 752 -21.78 6.44 19.49
CA LEU A 752 -20.74 6.65 18.49
C LEU A 752 -19.42 7.03 19.20
N TYR A 753 -18.40 6.19 19.10
CA TYR A 753 -17.06 6.51 19.58
C TYR A 753 -16.13 6.90 18.41
N ALA A 754 -15.72 8.17 18.39
CA ALA A 754 -14.89 8.75 17.33
C ALA A 754 -13.61 9.38 17.92
N PRO A 755 -12.59 8.57 18.31
CA PRO A 755 -11.36 9.08 18.92
C PRO A 755 -10.42 9.75 17.92
N THR A 756 -9.66 10.74 18.39
CA THR A 756 -8.53 11.32 17.68
C THR A 756 -7.32 10.37 17.72
N TRP A 757 -6.61 10.22 16.61
CA TRP A 757 -5.37 9.47 16.57
C TRP A 757 -4.22 10.21 17.27
N ARG A 758 -3.25 9.42 17.79
CA ARG A 758 -2.08 9.98 18.47
C ARG A 758 -0.86 9.94 17.54
N GLU A 759 -0.29 11.11 17.33
CA GLU A 759 0.79 11.31 16.36
C GLU A 759 2.14 10.75 16.79
N ASP A 760 2.34 10.54 18.06
CA ASP A 760 3.55 9.92 18.64
C ASP A 760 3.46 8.38 18.71
N GLN A 761 2.26 7.81 18.52
CA GLN A 761 2.05 6.36 18.58
C GLN A 761 2.13 5.73 17.19
N ARG A 762 3.34 5.32 16.78
CA ARG A 762 3.61 4.75 15.46
C ARG A 762 4.13 3.32 15.55
N HIS A 763 3.73 2.48 14.58
CA HIS A 763 4.37 1.18 14.31
C HIS A 763 5.55 1.31 13.37
N ALA A 764 5.45 2.19 12.36
CA ALA A 764 6.43 2.46 11.32
C ALA A 764 6.18 3.85 10.73
N SER A 765 6.97 4.29 9.78
CA SER A 765 7.01 5.67 9.29
C SER A 765 5.68 6.34 8.91
N LYS A 766 4.62 5.59 8.65
CA LYS A 766 3.29 6.13 8.30
C LYS A 766 2.11 5.35 8.91
N LEU A 767 2.39 4.41 9.81
CA LEU A 767 1.38 3.53 10.40
C LEU A 767 1.17 3.89 11.88
N TYR A 768 -0.04 4.28 12.24
CA TYR A 768 -0.40 4.64 13.60
C TYR A 768 -1.14 3.50 14.29
N LYS A 769 -0.85 3.31 15.58
CA LYS A 769 -1.47 2.27 16.40
C LYS A 769 -2.88 2.69 16.80
N LEU A 770 -3.75 1.70 16.97
CA LEU A 770 -4.98 1.87 17.72
C LEU A 770 -4.61 1.87 19.22
N ASP A 771 -4.68 3.03 19.86
CA ASP A 771 -4.56 3.15 21.32
C ASP A 771 -5.97 3.06 21.93
N LEU A 772 -6.39 1.84 22.19
CA LEU A 772 -7.69 1.56 22.77
C LEU A 772 -7.56 1.53 24.28
N ARG A 773 -8.13 2.53 24.94
CA ARG A 773 -8.14 2.67 26.40
C ARG A 773 -9.46 2.28 27.05
N ILE A 774 -10.49 2.05 26.24
CA ILE A 774 -11.76 1.51 26.72
C ILE A 774 -11.64 0.00 26.85
N ASP A 775 -12.02 -0.53 28.00
CA ASP A 775 -12.23 -1.97 28.19
C ASP A 775 -13.56 -2.36 27.54
N LEU A 776 -13.49 -2.80 26.26
CA LEU A 776 -14.67 -3.19 25.50
C LEU A 776 -15.37 -4.41 26.06
N ALA A 777 -14.66 -5.31 26.76
CA ALA A 777 -15.26 -6.50 27.35
C ALA A 777 -16.09 -6.12 28.59
N ALA A 778 -15.53 -5.28 29.48
CA ALA A 778 -16.27 -4.74 30.61
C ALA A 778 -17.45 -3.87 30.15
N ALA A 779 -17.26 -3.00 29.15
CA ALA A 779 -18.33 -2.20 28.59
C ALA A 779 -19.46 -3.06 27.99
N GLN A 780 -19.13 -4.14 27.27
CA GLN A 780 -20.12 -5.07 26.74
C GLN A 780 -20.88 -5.79 27.84
N ALA A 781 -20.20 -6.20 28.92
CA ALA A 781 -20.85 -6.89 30.06
C ALA A 781 -21.85 -6.00 30.78
N GLU A 782 -21.60 -4.69 30.86
CA GLU A 782 -22.44 -3.74 31.59
C GLU A 782 -23.52 -3.05 30.73
N LEU A 783 -23.24 -2.85 29.43
CA LEU A 783 -24.09 -2.06 28.53
C LEU A 783 -24.67 -2.85 27.36
N GLY A 784 -24.22 -4.09 27.15
CA GLY A 784 -24.53 -4.85 25.93
C GLY A 784 -26.00 -5.21 25.73
N ASP A 785 -26.83 -5.18 26.81
CA ASP A 785 -28.24 -5.48 26.73
C ASP A 785 -29.06 -4.34 26.10
N ASP A 786 -28.68 -3.10 26.33
CA ASP A 786 -29.44 -1.90 25.98
C ASP A 786 -28.65 -0.89 25.13
N HIS A 787 -27.37 -1.12 24.85
CA HIS A 787 -26.53 -0.26 24.02
C HIS A 787 -25.83 -1.04 22.90
N VAL A 788 -25.45 -0.29 21.84
CA VAL A 788 -24.50 -0.70 20.82
C VAL A 788 -23.46 0.39 20.62
N LEU A 789 -22.21 -0.01 20.35
CA LEU A 789 -21.07 0.88 20.15
C LEU A 789 -20.64 0.93 18.70
N LEU A 790 -20.85 2.04 18.04
CA LEU A 790 -20.29 2.33 16.72
C LEU A 790 -18.88 2.89 16.88
N PHE A 791 -17.88 2.12 16.52
CA PHE A 791 -16.47 2.51 16.64
C PHE A 791 -15.95 3.04 15.30
N ARG A 792 -15.61 4.34 15.23
CA ARG A 792 -15.07 4.99 14.04
C ARG A 792 -13.63 5.43 14.27
N LYS A 793 -12.67 4.62 13.89
CA LYS A 793 -11.25 5.00 13.90
C LYS A 793 -10.97 6.11 12.89
N HIS A 794 -9.96 6.91 13.19
CA HIS A 794 -9.40 7.79 12.17
C HIS A 794 -8.77 6.97 11.02
N PRO A 795 -8.92 7.34 9.74
CA PRO A 795 -8.40 6.57 8.58
C PRO A 795 -6.88 6.32 8.57
N LYS A 796 -6.09 7.03 9.36
CA LYS A 796 -4.65 6.79 9.54
C LYS A 796 -4.32 5.70 10.56
N VAL A 797 -5.29 5.26 11.36
CA VAL A 797 -5.12 4.22 12.37
C VAL A 797 -5.36 2.86 11.77
N HIS A 798 -4.43 1.92 11.98
CA HIS A 798 -4.43 0.58 11.42
C HIS A 798 -4.78 -0.49 12.46
N GLY A 799 -5.33 -1.58 12.02
CA GLY A 799 -5.75 -2.70 12.85
C GLY A 799 -7.26 -2.88 12.92
N SER A 800 -7.70 -4.07 13.31
CA SER A 800 -9.11 -4.39 13.58
C SER A 800 -9.53 -3.86 14.94
N VAL A 801 -10.82 -3.55 15.09
CA VAL A 801 -11.40 -3.20 16.38
C VAL A 801 -11.74 -4.50 17.13
N PRO A 802 -11.23 -4.68 18.36
CA PRO A 802 -11.57 -5.86 19.17
C PRO A 802 -13.07 -5.96 19.41
N GLY A 803 -13.62 -7.17 19.33
CA GLY A 803 -15.04 -7.42 19.60
C GLY A 803 -16.01 -6.97 18.50
N ALA A 804 -15.51 -6.37 17.39
CA ALA A 804 -16.37 -5.99 16.28
C ALA A 804 -17.11 -7.21 15.68
N GLY A 805 -18.41 -7.04 15.36
CA GLY A 805 -19.27 -8.10 14.82
C GLY A 805 -19.82 -9.09 15.85
N ARG A 806 -19.72 -8.79 17.17
CA ARG A 806 -20.19 -9.66 18.25
C ARG A 806 -21.43 -9.14 19.00
N GLY A 807 -22.23 -8.35 18.33
CA GLY A 807 -23.51 -7.88 18.88
C GLY A 807 -23.43 -6.65 19.78
N PHE A 808 -22.21 -6.14 20.11
CA PHE A 808 -22.05 -4.89 20.87
C PHE A 808 -21.25 -3.84 20.12
N VAL A 809 -20.14 -4.22 19.44
CA VAL A 809 -19.24 -3.28 18.72
C VAL A 809 -19.42 -3.41 17.21
N TRP A 810 -19.65 -2.30 16.54
CA TRP A 810 -19.65 -2.13 15.08
C TRP A 810 -18.43 -1.31 14.64
N ASP A 811 -17.52 -1.86 13.83
CA ASP A 811 -16.44 -1.09 13.20
C ASP A 811 -16.99 -0.32 12.00
N VAL A 812 -17.35 0.94 12.21
CA VAL A 812 -17.88 1.85 11.17
C VAL A 812 -16.81 2.78 10.59
N THR A 813 -15.53 2.42 10.72
CA THR A 813 -14.39 3.22 10.21
C THR A 813 -14.50 3.51 8.71
N ARG A 814 -15.03 2.57 7.94
CA ARG A 814 -15.18 2.66 6.49
C ARG A 814 -16.56 3.17 6.04
N TYR A 815 -17.48 3.41 6.96
CA TYR A 815 -18.77 4.00 6.58
C TYR A 815 -18.55 5.35 5.89
N PRO A 816 -19.19 5.61 4.73
CA PRO A 816 -18.82 6.75 3.87
C PRO A 816 -18.96 8.11 4.53
N ASP A 817 -20.10 8.42 5.12
CA ASP A 817 -20.38 9.74 5.69
C ASP A 817 -20.58 9.69 7.20
N ILE A 818 -19.83 10.51 7.93
CA ILE A 818 -19.97 10.62 9.37
C ILE A 818 -21.29 11.30 9.78
N ALA A 819 -21.86 12.15 8.93
CA ALA A 819 -23.13 12.81 9.19
C ALA A 819 -24.28 11.80 9.34
N ASP A 820 -24.28 10.75 8.52
CA ASP A 820 -25.22 9.62 8.64
C ASP A 820 -25.10 8.93 10.01
N LEU A 821 -23.85 8.76 10.52
CA LEU A 821 -23.60 8.16 11.84
C LEU A 821 -24.06 9.07 12.98
N TYR A 822 -23.94 10.38 12.82
CA TYR A 822 -24.45 11.34 13.81
C TYR A 822 -25.97 11.29 13.93
N LEU A 823 -26.70 11.08 12.83
CA LEU A 823 -28.15 10.97 12.86
C LEU A 823 -28.63 9.80 13.71
N VAL A 824 -27.94 8.63 13.62
CA VAL A 824 -28.33 7.42 14.34
C VAL A 824 -27.77 7.33 15.76
N ALA A 825 -26.70 8.08 16.07
CA ALA A 825 -26.11 8.09 17.39
C ALA A 825 -27.02 8.79 18.40
N ASP A 826 -27.18 8.21 19.57
CA ASP A 826 -27.86 8.80 20.73
C ASP A 826 -26.86 9.49 21.66
N VAL A 827 -25.60 9.04 21.65
CA VAL A 827 -24.50 9.62 22.45
C VAL A 827 -23.23 9.66 21.59
N LEU A 828 -22.47 10.74 21.66
CA LEU A 828 -21.14 10.81 21.08
C LEU A 828 -20.08 10.66 22.19
N ILE A 829 -19.15 9.71 22.03
CA ILE A 829 -17.90 9.67 22.75
C ILE A 829 -16.80 10.17 21.82
N THR A 830 -16.08 11.18 22.22
CA THR A 830 -14.92 11.69 21.49
C THR A 830 -13.85 12.20 22.46
N ASP A 831 -12.84 12.89 21.92
CA ASP A 831 -11.79 13.52 22.72
C ASP A 831 -11.49 14.93 22.18
N TYR A 832 -10.40 15.10 21.42
CA TYR A 832 -9.98 16.39 20.87
C TYR A 832 -10.40 16.55 19.39
N SER A 833 -11.51 15.94 18.99
CA SER A 833 -12.00 15.95 17.61
C SER A 833 -12.92 17.12 17.33
N SER A 834 -12.86 17.67 16.10
CA SER A 834 -13.84 18.63 15.63
C SER A 834 -15.25 18.04 15.47
N ALA A 835 -15.43 16.74 15.56
CA ALA A 835 -16.71 16.04 15.56
C ALA A 835 -17.71 16.59 16.60
N LEU A 836 -17.18 17.09 17.73
CA LEU A 836 -17.99 17.66 18.79
C LEU A 836 -18.80 18.88 18.33
N PHE A 837 -18.26 19.72 17.45
CA PHE A 837 -18.95 20.90 16.93
C PHE A 837 -20.08 20.55 15.99
N ASP A 838 -19.85 19.54 15.13
CA ASP A 838 -20.89 19.07 14.22
C ASP A 838 -22.00 18.35 15.00
N PHE A 839 -21.64 17.45 15.91
CA PHE A 839 -22.60 16.68 16.70
C PHE A 839 -23.44 17.56 17.63
N ALA A 840 -22.92 18.73 18.04
CA ALA A 840 -23.66 19.68 18.88
C ALA A 840 -24.96 20.18 18.23
N HIS A 841 -25.08 20.13 16.89
CA HIS A 841 -26.33 20.44 16.19
C HIS A 841 -27.46 19.43 16.45
N SER A 842 -27.13 18.23 16.95
CA SER A 842 -28.13 17.17 17.24
C SER A 842 -28.86 17.35 18.54
N ASP A 843 -28.38 18.21 19.45
CA ASP A 843 -28.85 18.37 20.83
C ASP A 843 -28.70 17.11 21.71
N LYS A 844 -27.91 16.13 21.28
CA LYS A 844 -27.68 14.86 21.99
C LYS A 844 -26.43 14.91 22.88
N PRO A 845 -26.36 14.15 23.99
CA PRO A 845 -25.26 14.21 24.95
C PRO A 845 -23.91 13.79 24.35
N MET A 846 -22.84 14.44 24.86
CA MET A 846 -21.46 14.18 24.49
C MET A 846 -20.63 13.82 25.72
N LEU A 847 -19.79 12.81 25.60
CA LEU A 847 -18.84 12.38 26.62
C LEU A 847 -17.42 12.52 26.06
N PHE A 848 -16.50 13.06 26.86
CA PHE A 848 -15.14 13.32 26.41
C PHE A 848 -14.15 12.40 27.12
N PHE A 849 -13.64 11.42 26.38
CA PHE A 849 -12.67 10.45 26.93
C PHE A 849 -11.24 11.01 26.78
N THR A 850 -10.80 11.75 27.79
CA THR A 850 -9.60 12.61 27.76
C THR A 850 -8.49 12.12 28.68
N TYR A 851 -8.16 10.82 28.62
CA TYR A 851 -7.17 10.16 29.48
C TYR A 851 -5.75 10.76 29.39
N ASP A 852 -5.45 11.56 28.39
CA ASP A 852 -4.15 12.14 28.11
C ASP A 852 -4.19 13.65 27.82
N LEU A 853 -5.17 14.37 28.38
CA LEU A 853 -5.44 15.79 28.05
C LEU A 853 -4.21 16.67 28.17
N GLU A 854 -3.47 16.57 29.27
CA GLU A 854 -2.31 17.41 29.52
C GLU A 854 -1.21 17.16 28.48
N HIS A 855 -0.94 15.88 28.19
CA HIS A 855 0.05 15.51 27.16
C HIS A 855 -0.37 16.00 25.76
N TYR A 856 -1.64 15.84 25.42
CA TYR A 856 -2.16 16.24 24.12
C TYR A 856 -2.12 17.76 23.94
N ARG A 857 -2.57 18.51 24.95
CA ARG A 857 -2.60 19.97 24.94
C ARG A 857 -1.20 20.58 24.94
N ASP A 858 -0.33 20.13 25.83
CA ASP A 858 0.93 20.83 26.13
C ASP A 858 2.11 20.33 25.27
N THR A 859 2.07 19.06 24.82
CA THR A 859 3.19 18.45 24.11
C THR A 859 2.87 18.16 22.64
N LEU A 860 1.70 17.59 22.34
CA LEU A 860 1.43 17.10 20.99
C LEU A 860 0.92 18.17 20.02
N ARG A 861 -0.10 18.92 20.39
CA ARG A 861 -0.81 19.73 19.39
C ARG A 861 -1.14 21.16 19.81
N GLY A 862 -1.53 21.40 21.05
CA GLY A 862 -2.14 22.66 21.51
C GLY A 862 -3.61 22.83 21.08
N LEU A 863 -4.36 23.55 21.91
CA LEU A 863 -5.76 23.86 21.69
C LEU A 863 -5.96 25.37 21.57
N TYR A 864 -7.06 25.80 20.92
CA TYR A 864 -7.38 27.23 20.76
C TYR A 864 -8.10 27.82 21.95
N PHE A 865 -8.73 26.98 22.76
CA PHE A 865 -9.37 27.40 24.01
C PHE A 865 -9.20 26.35 25.11
N ASP A 866 -9.45 26.74 26.34
CA ASP A 866 -9.43 25.81 27.49
C ASP A 866 -10.62 24.86 27.43
N PHE A 867 -10.31 23.62 27.04
CA PHE A 867 -11.30 22.57 26.89
C PHE A 867 -11.93 22.14 28.22
N THR A 868 -11.21 22.34 29.36
CA THR A 868 -11.74 21.97 30.68
C THR A 868 -12.91 22.82 31.11
N THR A 869 -12.94 24.06 30.69
CA THR A 869 -13.99 25.05 31.06
C THR A 869 -15.16 25.06 30.08
N ARG A 870 -14.90 24.78 28.79
CA ARG A 870 -15.89 24.98 27.71
C ARG A 870 -16.47 23.69 27.13
N ALA A 871 -16.01 22.51 27.58
CA ALA A 871 -16.55 21.24 27.08
C ALA A 871 -18.05 21.11 27.42
N PRO A 872 -18.90 20.74 26.43
CA PRO A 872 -20.34 20.61 26.66
C PRO A 872 -20.75 19.26 27.27
N GLY A 873 -19.85 18.58 27.96
CA GLY A 873 -20.03 17.32 28.65
C GLY A 873 -18.85 16.97 29.54
N PRO A 874 -18.90 15.86 30.30
CA PRO A 874 -17.87 15.49 31.25
C PRO A 874 -16.57 15.08 30.58
N LEU A 875 -15.44 15.42 31.22
CA LEU A 875 -14.10 14.97 30.85
C LEU A 875 -13.78 13.71 31.69
N LEU A 876 -13.72 12.58 31.04
CA LEU A 876 -13.56 11.26 31.66
C LEU A 876 -12.14 10.72 31.38
N LYS A 877 -11.51 10.12 32.36
CA LYS A 877 -10.12 9.65 32.28
C LYS A 877 -9.99 8.14 32.26
N THR A 878 -10.97 7.42 32.79
CA THR A 878 -10.93 5.95 32.87
C THR A 878 -12.10 5.29 32.15
N SER A 879 -11.95 4.00 31.85
CA SER A 879 -12.99 3.20 31.22
C SER A 879 -14.23 3.06 32.12
N GLU A 880 -14.00 2.93 33.43
CA GLU A 880 -15.05 2.81 34.45
C GLU A 880 -15.89 4.10 34.52
N GLU A 881 -15.23 5.27 34.54
CA GLU A 881 -15.91 6.56 34.51
C GLU A 881 -16.79 6.69 33.26
N LEU A 882 -16.26 6.25 32.11
CA LEU A 882 -16.97 6.30 30.84
C LEU A 882 -18.22 5.40 30.83
N VAL A 883 -18.08 4.14 31.27
CA VAL A 883 -19.19 3.19 31.35
C VAL A 883 -20.27 3.70 32.32
N LYS A 884 -19.86 4.25 33.46
CA LYS A 884 -20.80 4.86 34.41
C LYS A 884 -21.55 6.04 33.81
N ALA A 885 -20.84 6.95 33.12
CA ALA A 885 -21.46 8.10 32.45
C ALA A 885 -22.43 7.70 31.34
N LEU A 886 -22.16 6.61 30.62
CA LEU A 886 -23.09 6.07 29.62
C LEU A 886 -24.36 5.50 30.25
N ARG A 887 -24.25 4.83 31.39
CA ARG A 887 -25.37 4.30 32.14
C ARG A 887 -26.27 5.41 32.67
N ASP A 888 -25.65 6.47 33.19
CA ASP A 888 -26.29 7.62 33.80
C ASP A 888 -26.44 8.81 32.83
N VAL A 889 -26.51 8.55 31.51
CA VAL A 889 -26.39 9.59 30.47
C VAL A 889 -27.46 10.68 30.59
N ASP A 890 -28.67 10.34 31.01
CA ASP A 890 -29.76 11.33 31.20
C ASP A 890 -29.43 12.32 32.34
N ALA A 891 -28.76 11.86 33.40
CA ALA A 891 -28.27 12.71 34.47
C ALA A 891 -27.11 13.62 33.99
N VAL A 892 -26.21 13.09 33.18
CA VAL A 892 -25.13 13.85 32.53
C VAL A 892 -25.73 14.96 31.64
N GLU A 893 -26.72 14.64 30.83
CA GLU A 893 -27.39 15.63 29.98
C GLU A 893 -28.01 16.77 30.80
N ALA A 894 -28.67 16.42 31.89
CA ALA A 894 -29.26 17.41 32.80
C ALA A 894 -28.20 18.32 33.44
N GLU A 895 -27.09 17.76 33.91
CA GLU A 895 -25.98 18.48 34.54
C GLU A 895 -25.30 19.46 33.57
N TYR A 896 -25.09 19.04 32.32
CA TYR A 896 -24.35 19.84 31.33
C TYR A 896 -25.23 20.72 30.43
N ARG A 897 -26.52 20.73 30.62
CA ARG A 897 -27.50 21.46 29.78
C ARG A 897 -27.14 22.91 29.52
N GLU A 898 -26.74 23.66 30.54
CA GLU A 898 -26.41 25.09 30.40
C GLU A 898 -25.11 25.29 29.64
N LYS A 899 -24.08 24.49 29.96
CA LYS A 899 -22.81 24.51 29.23
C LYS A 899 -22.99 24.13 27.77
N TYR A 900 -23.84 23.14 27.50
CA TYR A 900 -24.16 22.71 26.16
C TYR A 900 -24.87 23.81 25.36
N ALA A 901 -25.85 24.46 25.96
CA ALA A 901 -26.56 25.58 25.33
C ALA A 901 -25.61 26.76 25.05
N GLN A 902 -24.69 27.09 25.96
CA GLN A 902 -23.66 28.09 25.74
C GLN A 902 -22.72 27.68 24.60
N PHE A 903 -22.28 26.43 24.57
CA PHE A 903 -21.44 25.92 23.51
C PHE A 903 -22.08 26.03 22.13
N LYS A 904 -23.39 25.74 22.02
CA LYS A 904 -24.15 25.93 20.76
C LYS A 904 -24.18 27.39 20.32
N ARG A 905 -24.45 28.34 21.24
CA ARG A 905 -24.43 29.80 20.92
C ARG A 905 -23.07 30.24 20.42
N ASP A 906 -21.98 29.70 21.01
CA ASP A 906 -20.62 30.09 20.65
C ASP A 906 -20.16 29.53 19.31
N PHE A 907 -20.63 28.32 18.91
CA PHE A 907 -20.03 27.57 17.82
C PHE A 907 -20.99 27.03 16.75
N CYS A 908 -22.29 26.98 16.99
CA CYS A 908 -23.24 26.35 16.06
C CYS A 908 -24.15 27.35 15.31
N GLU A 909 -24.00 28.65 15.53
CA GLU A 909 -24.77 29.65 14.81
C GLU A 909 -24.05 30.11 13.53
N PRO A 910 -24.80 30.32 12.42
CA PRO A 910 -26.22 30.08 12.23
C PRO A 910 -26.56 28.60 12.05
N GLY A 911 -27.33 28.00 12.95
CA GLY A 911 -27.81 26.61 12.88
C GLY A 911 -29.26 26.52 12.43
N ASP A 912 -29.56 26.90 11.20
CA ASP A 912 -30.91 27.04 10.66
C ASP A 912 -31.22 26.11 9.48
N GLY A 913 -30.25 25.22 9.10
CA GLY A 913 -30.42 24.28 8.01
C GLY A 913 -30.35 24.88 6.60
N LEU A 914 -29.88 26.14 6.49
CA LEU A 914 -29.81 26.85 5.20
C LEU A 914 -28.37 27.13 4.74
N ALA A 915 -27.37 26.52 5.35
CA ALA A 915 -25.97 26.71 5.00
C ALA A 915 -25.67 26.31 3.56
N THR A 916 -26.22 25.20 3.12
CA THR A 916 -26.06 24.70 1.74
C THR A 916 -26.68 25.68 0.73
N ALA A 917 -27.88 26.15 1.01
CA ALA A 917 -28.55 27.10 0.13
C ALA A 917 -27.73 28.40 -0.04
N ARG A 918 -27.22 28.98 1.05
CA ARG A 918 -26.37 30.18 1.03
C ARG A 918 -25.07 29.95 0.24
N VAL A 919 -24.42 28.79 0.41
CA VAL A 919 -23.18 28.45 -0.32
C VAL A 919 -23.47 28.33 -1.81
N VAL A 920 -24.55 27.65 -2.20
CA VAL A 920 -24.95 27.49 -3.61
C VAL A 920 -25.31 28.84 -4.21
N ASP A 921 -26.10 29.70 -3.53
CA ASP A 921 -26.45 31.01 -4.01
C ASP A 921 -25.22 31.89 -4.28
N ARG A 922 -24.27 31.93 -3.33
CA ARG A 922 -23.00 32.64 -3.51
C ARG A 922 -22.14 32.06 -4.63
N MET A 923 -22.11 30.76 -4.77
CA MET A 923 -21.35 30.08 -5.84
C MET A 923 -21.92 30.44 -7.21
N LEU A 924 -23.23 30.46 -7.37
CA LEU A 924 -23.89 30.75 -8.64
C LEU A 924 -23.97 32.24 -8.96
N ALA A 925 -23.88 33.14 -7.96
CA ALA A 925 -23.97 34.57 -8.12
C ALA A 925 -23.03 35.12 -9.20
N GLY A 926 -23.57 35.96 -10.13
CA GLY A 926 -22.82 36.53 -11.24
C GLY A 926 -22.38 35.55 -12.35
N GLY A 927 -22.82 34.29 -12.27
CA GLY A 927 -22.63 33.28 -13.32
C GLY A 927 -23.88 33.06 -14.16
N PRO A 928 -23.83 32.22 -15.20
CA PRO A 928 -24.95 31.97 -16.11
C PRO A 928 -26.15 31.28 -15.44
N HIS A 929 -25.99 30.76 -14.24
CA HIS A 929 -27.01 30.08 -13.45
C HIS A 929 -27.42 30.88 -12.20
N ALA A 930 -27.15 32.19 -12.15
CA ALA A 930 -27.57 33.03 -11.05
C ALA A 930 -29.12 33.10 -10.98
N ALA A 931 -29.66 32.94 -9.77
CA ALA A 931 -31.11 33.14 -9.56
C ALA A 931 -31.50 34.58 -9.98
N GLY A 932 -32.25 34.71 -11.05
CA GLY A 932 -32.68 36.01 -11.59
C GLY A 932 -32.37 36.27 -13.06
N SER A 933 -31.66 35.42 -13.79
CA SER A 933 -31.54 35.50 -15.26
C SER A 933 -32.70 34.78 -15.95
N THR A 934 -33.94 35.17 -15.62
CA THR A 934 -35.09 34.93 -16.51
C THR A 934 -35.16 36.14 -17.43
N ASP A 935 -34.33 36.18 -18.44
CA ASP A 935 -34.58 37.02 -19.61
C ASP A 935 -35.03 36.15 -20.78
N GLY A 936 -36.32 36.44 -21.16
CA GLY A 936 -36.91 36.35 -22.46
C GLY A 936 -37.17 35.00 -23.11
#